data_06c288f399987116201253b5eb72840d
#
_entry.id   06c288f399987116201253b5eb72840d
#
_cell.length_a   1.000
_cell.length_b   1.000
_cell.length_c   1.000
_cell.angle_alpha   90.00
_cell.angle_beta   90.00
_cell.angle_gamma   90.00
#
_symmetry.space_group_name_H-M   'P 1'
#
loop_
_entity.id
_entity.type
_entity.pdbx_description
1 polymer ?
#
loop_
_entity_poly.entity_id
_entity_poly.type
_entity_poly.pdbx_seq_one_letter_code
_entity_poly.pdbx_strand_id
1 'polypeptide(L)'
;MLFAYIDPGSGFTISSLGTWLITFLFAFLCIFFLFFKKIFGFLKNFKRRVIIILLVIITLYLTITGVIMSKKEPQFDKKVIILGFDGLSPEIIEPMMREGRLPNFSRLKEQGSYRRLTTTNPSQSPVAWAGFATGQNPGKNGIFDFIVRDPRTYKLDLSLSSIEKGKPNRVIKSKCFWQYTSEEKIPSVIITCPVTFPPDKIYGRMLSGIGVPDILGTEGTFTFYTTESLNKNKDIRGKVFQVGKTPVMIMNLIGPKVAALGGKTDNVRIPFKIILQEDKNSVIVEYQKHRFELKTSQWSDWKEVSFKLGLFRKVKGIFKFYLVETEPEFKLYISPINFDPRGPFFQISYPKNYSRLLADNIGLYYTQGMPIDTWAVNEKRLTEKPLLEQANEVLREKKAMLDFELNRFKKGILFCYFESPDIIQHMFWRYTDPEHPLYEENAPREYKEMIQNWYKKMDDTLGSVIKRINKKDTLIILSDHGFNTFRRAVHVNSWLRKNGYLELKNPKAESGGELLMDIDWSKTKAYAIGFGAIYINQEGRERDGIVKPGKETELLKGALSQKLKEWHDEKHNKTVVNKIYKREEIFWGNYAHNTPDLCIGFNIGYRASWQTALGAAPKELIEDNLKKWSGSHLFDPSLMAGIIFSNKKITKESPSIYDITPTILEIIGYDEEKIKDGNFDGTPLF
;
A
#
# COMPACT_ATOMS: atom_id res chain seq x y z
N MET A 1 7.30 -6.52 50.75
CA MET A 1 6.75 -5.41 49.95
C MET A 1 7.68 -5.21 48.77
N LEU A 2 7.46 -5.93 47.70
CA LEU A 2 8.11 -5.72 46.41
C LEU A 2 7.07 -6.13 45.33
N PHE A 3 6.27 -5.17 44.88
CA PHE A 3 5.50 -5.31 43.64
C PHE A 3 6.35 -4.74 42.52
N ALA A 4 6.96 -5.63 41.76
CA ALA A 4 7.55 -5.27 40.46
C ALA A 4 6.40 -4.99 39.47
N TYR A 5 6.38 -3.81 38.95
CA TYR A 5 5.52 -3.34 37.89
C TYR A 5 5.84 -4.11 36.63
N ILE A 6 4.94 -4.97 36.16
CA ILE A 6 5.06 -5.67 34.88
C ILE A 6 4.32 -4.81 33.85
N ASP A 7 5.08 -4.24 32.93
CA ASP A 7 4.62 -3.51 31.77
C ASP A 7 3.69 -4.40 30.91
N PRO A 8 2.46 -3.97 30.56
CA PRO A 8 1.53 -4.74 29.76
C PRO A 8 1.93 -4.93 28.29
N GLY A 9 3.13 -4.49 27.88
CA GLY A 9 3.64 -4.54 26.50
C GLY A 9 4.64 -5.66 26.17
N SER A 10 5.12 -6.44 27.15
CA SER A 10 6.00 -7.56 26.88
C SER A 10 5.19 -8.84 26.67
N GLY A 11 5.12 -9.29 25.42
CA GLY A 11 4.35 -10.44 24.96
C GLY A 11 4.80 -11.78 25.54
N PHE A 12 4.32 -12.10 26.71
CA PHE A 12 4.10 -13.46 27.17
C PHE A 12 2.60 -13.64 27.37
N THR A 13 1.87 -13.99 26.32
CA THR A 13 0.53 -14.53 26.46
C THR A 13 0.63 -15.96 26.96
N ILE A 14 0.82 -16.11 28.27
CA ILE A 14 0.28 -17.28 28.93
C ILE A 14 -1.24 -17.14 28.78
N SER A 15 -1.90 -18.06 28.07
CA SER A 15 -3.33 -18.03 27.89
C SER A 15 -4.01 -17.82 29.24
N SER A 16 -5.06 -17.03 29.30
CA SER A 16 -5.82 -16.74 30.53
C SER A 16 -6.19 -18.02 31.29
N LEU A 17 -6.41 -19.13 30.60
CA LEU A 17 -6.56 -20.47 31.18
C LEU A 17 -5.32 -20.95 31.92
N GLY A 18 -4.10 -20.69 31.40
CA GLY A 18 -2.85 -21.10 32.05
C GLY A 18 -2.59 -20.34 33.34
N THR A 19 -2.89 -19.06 33.38
CA THR A 19 -2.73 -18.22 34.59
C THR A 19 -3.76 -18.63 35.66
N TRP A 20 -5.01 -18.89 35.29
CA TRP A 20 -6.02 -19.42 36.19
C TRP A 20 -5.68 -20.81 36.70
N LEU A 21 -5.14 -21.70 35.85
CA LEU A 21 -4.72 -23.05 36.25
C LEU A 21 -3.57 -22.99 37.29
N ILE A 22 -2.57 -22.12 37.02
CA ILE A 22 -1.43 -21.94 37.94
C ILE A 22 -1.88 -21.30 39.26
N THR A 23 -2.77 -20.30 39.22
CA THR A 23 -3.30 -19.68 40.41
C THR A 23 -4.20 -20.65 41.19
N PHE A 24 -5.01 -21.45 40.51
CA PHE A 24 -5.83 -22.50 41.11
C PHE A 24 -4.98 -23.61 41.71
N LEU A 25 -3.90 -24.01 41.01
CA LEU A 25 -2.94 -25.01 41.49
C LEU A 25 -2.20 -24.49 42.72
N PHE A 26 -1.81 -23.19 42.74
CA PHE A 26 -1.14 -22.59 43.91
C PHE A 26 -2.09 -22.44 45.08
N ALA A 27 -3.34 -22.01 44.83
CA ALA A 27 -4.38 -21.97 45.86
C ALA A 27 -4.72 -23.37 46.37
N PHE A 28 -4.84 -24.36 45.51
CA PHE A 28 -5.06 -25.76 45.86
C PHE A 28 -3.88 -26.34 46.67
N LEU A 29 -2.64 -26.04 46.27
CA LEU A 29 -1.45 -26.41 47.05
C LEU A 29 -1.40 -25.74 48.41
N CYS A 30 -1.78 -24.48 48.53
CA CYS A 30 -1.84 -23.81 49.83
C CYS A 30 -2.95 -24.38 50.73
N ILE A 31 -4.15 -24.62 50.18
CA ILE A 31 -5.27 -25.28 50.90
C ILE A 31 -4.90 -26.72 51.24
N PHE A 32 -4.27 -27.44 50.36
CA PHE A 32 -3.77 -28.78 50.55
C PHE A 32 -2.70 -28.82 51.64
N PHE A 33 -1.77 -27.85 51.66
CA PHE A 33 -0.76 -27.73 52.75
C PHE A 33 -1.38 -27.40 54.10
N LEU A 34 -2.41 -26.52 54.14
CA LEU A 34 -3.11 -26.21 55.39
C LEU A 34 -3.97 -27.38 55.88
N PHE A 35 -4.57 -28.14 54.99
CA PHE A 35 -5.34 -29.35 55.31
C PHE A 35 -4.42 -30.53 55.78
N PHE A 36 -3.28 -30.67 55.12
CA PHE A 36 -2.27 -31.66 55.44
C PHE A 36 -1.60 -31.42 56.80
N LYS A 37 -1.45 -30.15 57.24
CA LYS A 37 -0.94 -29.84 58.56
C LYS A 37 -1.82 -30.44 59.68
N LYS A 38 -3.11 -30.61 59.42
CA LYS A 38 -4.07 -31.28 60.32
C LYS A 38 -4.04 -32.82 60.17
N ILE A 39 -3.82 -33.34 58.97
CA ILE A 39 -3.77 -34.80 58.68
C ILE A 39 -2.41 -35.39 59.03
N PHE A 40 -1.29 -34.65 58.91
CA PHE A 40 0.06 -35.11 59.24
C PHE A 40 0.27 -35.41 60.70
N GLY A 41 -0.57 -34.85 61.57
CA GLY A 41 -0.60 -35.23 62.98
C GLY A 41 -1.05 -36.68 63.23
N PHE A 42 -1.75 -37.26 62.25
CA PHE A 42 -2.39 -38.60 62.37
C PHE A 42 -1.50 -39.75 61.73
N LEU A 43 -0.46 -39.44 60.94
CA LEU A 43 0.35 -40.45 60.25
C LEU A 43 1.71 -40.60 60.89
N LYS A 44 1.79 -41.55 61.82
CA LYS A 44 3.02 -41.88 62.61
C LYS A 44 4.19 -42.55 61.85
N ASN A 45 4.08 -42.83 60.53
CA ASN A 45 5.10 -43.60 59.81
C ASN A 45 5.73 -42.80 58.66
N PHE A 46 6.99 -42.40 58.81
CA PHE A 46 7.78 -41.59 57.86
C PHE A 46 7.83 -42.16 56.44
N LYS A 47 7.95 -43.48 56.27
CA LYS A 47 7.99 -44.14 54.96
C LYS A 47 6.70 -43.98 54.15
N ARG A 48 5.52 -44.05 54.78
CA ARG A 48 4.22 -43.83 54.09
C ARG A 48 4.05 -42.37 53.65
N ARG A 49 4.58 -41.40 54.39
CA ARG A 49 4.55 -39.97 54.02
C ARG A 49 5.35 -39.71 52.78
N VAL A 50 6.56 -40.26 52.62
CA VAL A 50 7.41 -40.12 51.45
C VAL A 50 6.77 -40.76 50.20
N ILE A 51 6.14 -41.94 50.32
CA ILE A 51 5.43 -42.58 49.21
C ILE A 51 4.25 -41.75 48.72
N ILE A 52 3.45 -41.16 49.62
CA ILE A 52 2.31 -40.29 49.23
C ILE A 52 2.79 -39.01 48.52
N ILE A 53 3.86 -38.38 49.01
CA ILE A 53 4.47 -37.22 48.35
C ILE A 53 5.00 -37.56 46.95
N LEU A 54 5.69 -38.70 46.81
CA LEU A 54 6.17 -39.17 45.50
C LEU A 54 5.05 -39.50 44.56
N LEU A 55 3.95 -40.12 44.98
CA LEU A 55 2.78 -40.39 44.14
C LEU A 55 2.10 -39.10 43.70
N VAL A 56 1.96 -38.10 44.59
CA VAL A 56 1.43 -36.79 44.19
C VAL A 56 2.30 -36.07 43.19
N ILE A 57 3.62 -36.11 43.40
CA ILE A 57 4.59 -35.53 42.45
C ILE A 57 4.53 -36.25 41.08
N ILE A 58 4.47 -37.57 41.08
CA ILE A 58 4.37 -38.39 39.85
C ILE A 58 3.02 -38.12 39.15
N THR A 59 1.92 -38.04 39.89
CA THR A 59 0.60 -37.73 39.30
C THR A 59 0.58 -36.31 38.71
N LEU A 60 1.17 -35.34 39.43
CA LEU A 60 1.31 -33.99 38.96
C LEU A 60 2.19 -33.90 37.71
N TYR A 61 3.30 -34.61 37.70
CA TYR A 61 4.21 -34.72 36.54
C TYR A 61 3.51 -35.38 35.35
N LEU A 62 2.78 -36.48 35.54
CA LEU A 62 2.00 -37.15 34.50
C LEU A 62 0.82 -36.28 33.98
N THR A 63 0.19 -35.51 34.86
CA THR A 63 -0.89 -34.59 34.43
C THR A 63 -0.32 -33.43 33.65
N ILE A 64 0.77 -32.83 34.10
CA ILE A 64 1.47 -31.75 33.40
C ILE A 64 2.02 -32.23 32.04
N THR A 65 2.67 -33.36 32.00
CA THR A 65 3.18 -33.95 30.75
C THR A 65 2.04 -34.41 29.83
N GLY A 66 0.95 -34.94 30.34
CA GLY A 66 -0.25 -35.29 29.57
C GLY A 66 -0.92 -34.06 28.96
N VAL A 67 -1.04 -32.95 29.69
CA VAL A 67 -1.57 -31.67 29.18
C VAL A 67 -0.61 -31.02 28.18
N ILE A 68 0.70 -31.14 28.38
CA ILE A 68 1.70 -30.64 27.40
C ILE A 68 1.70 -31.49 26.13
N MET A 69 1.57 -32.81 26.25
CA MET A 69 1.52 -33.73 25.11
C MET A 69 0.19 -33.76 24.36
N SER A 70 -0.93 -33.32 24.98
CA SER A 70 -2.25 -33.26 24.30
C SER A 70 -2.45 -32.05 23.40
N LYS A 71 -1.62 -31.01 23.50
CA LYS A 71 -1.57 -29.94 22.51
C LYS A 71 -0.59 -30.31 21.40
N LYS A 72 -1.01 -31.23 20.48
CA LYS A 72 -0.41 -31.25 19.15
C LYS A 72 -0.59 -29.85 18.56
N GLU A 73 0.48 -29.07 18.51
CA GLU A 73 0.49 -27.89 17.61
C GLU A 73 0.11 -28.38 16.21
N PRO A 74 -0.75 -27.65 15.49
CA PRO A 74 -1.02 -28.00 14.11
C PRO A 74 0.29 -28.14 13.38
N GLN A 75 0.54 -29.34 12.85
CA GLN A 75 1.84 -29.72 12.29
C GLN A 75 1.96 -29.22 10.85
N PHE A 76 1.73 -27.87 10.65
CA PHE A 76 1.95 -27.24 9.35
C PHE A 76 3.47 -27.09 9.15
N ASP A 77 4.04 -27.89 8.25
CA ASP A 77 5.49 -27.97 7.98
C ASP A 77 5.86 -27.50 6.56
N LYS A 78 4.89 -26.97 5.80
CA LYS A 78 5.05 -26.50 4.42
C LYS A 78 5.42 -25.01 4.39
N LYS A 79 6.00 -24.59 3.26
CA LYS A 79 6.17 -23.17 2.92
C LYS A 79 5.18 -22.79 1.83
N VAL A 80 4.50 -21.67 2.02
CA VAL A 80 3.73 -20.98 0.98
C VAL A 80 4.42 -19.64 0.73
N ILE A 81 4.98 -19.47 -0.45
CA ILE A 81 5.69 -18.27 -0.85
C ILE A 81 4.87 -17.57 -1.92
N ILE A 82 4.56 -16.31 -1.69
CA ILE A 82 3.73 -15.51 -2.58
C ILE A 82 4.51 -14.25 -2.96
N LEU A 83 4.75 -14.04 -4.26
CA LEU A 83 5.33 -12.81 -4.78
C LEU A 83 4.24 -12.00 -5.48
N GLY A 84 3.98 -10.80 -4.99
CA GLY A 84 3.10 -9.83 -5.61
C GLY A 84 3.93 -8.85 -6.45
N PHE A 85 3.83 -8.95 -7.78
CA PHE A 85 4.45 -8.02 -8.72
C PHE A 85 3.38 -7.08 -9.26
N ASP A 86 3.35 -5.85 -8.78
CA ASP A 86 2.31 -4.89 -9.13
C ASP A 86 2.29 -4.59 -10.63
N GLY A 87 1.11 -4.65 -11.23
CA GLY A 87 0.87 -4.22 -12.61
C GLY A 87 1.47 -5.10 -13.72
N LEU A 88 1.94 -6.32 -13.46
CA LEU A 88 2.39 -7.19 -14.56
C LEU A 88 1.22 -7.60 -15.45
N SER A 89 1.31 -7.23 -16.74
CA SER A 89 0.26 -7.43 -17.74
C SER A 89 0.46 -8.70 -18.56
N PRO A 90 -0.61 -9.49 -18.81
CA PRO A 90 -0.59 -10.58 -19.79
C PRO A 90 -0.12 -10.16 -21.16
N GLU A 91 -0.50 -8.96 -21.60
CA GLU A 91 -0.18 -8.40 -22.93
C GLU A 91 1.32 -8.19 -23.15
N ILE A 92 2.10 -8.12 -22.07
CA ILE A 92 3.56 -8.00 -22.14
C ILE A 92 4.24 -9.33 -21.79
N ILE A 93 3.81 -10.01 -20.73
CA ILE A 93 4.48 -11.22 -20.25
C ILE A 93 4.33 -12.40 -21.22
N GLU A 94 3.13 -12.57 -21.83
CA GLU A 94 2.87 -13.68 -22.75
C GLU A 94 3.74 -13.62 -24.01
N PRO A 95 3.85 -12.49 -24.75
CA PRO A 95 4.80 -12.37 -25.87
C PRO A 95 6.23 -12.60 -25.43
N MET A 96 6.69 -11.99 -24.33
CA MET A 96 8.05 -12.15 -23.84
C MET A 96 8.40 -13.59 -23.47
N MET A 97 7.46 -14.37 -22.93
CA MET A 97 7.64 -15.81 -22.71
C MET A 97 7.77 -16.58 -24.02
N ARG A 98 6.90 -16.29 -25.01
CA ARG A 98 6.99 -16.93 -26.35
C ARG A 98 8.32 -16.65 -27.05
N GLU A 99 8.88 -15.46 -26.84
CA GLU A 99 10.19 -15.04 -27.37
C GLU A 99 11.37 -15.60 -26.56
N GLY A 100 11.13 -16.38 -25.50
CA GLY A 100 12.18 -16.94 -24.63
C GLY A 100 12.89 -15.92 -23.72
N ARG A 101 12.35 -14.71 -23.60
CA ARG A 101 12.94 -13.59 -22.83
C ARG A 101 12.68 -13.66 -21.34
N LEU A 102 11.77 -14.54 -20.89
CA LEU A 102 11.37 -14.77 -19.49
C LEU A 102 11.44 -16.27 -19.15
N PRO A 103 12.66 -16.84 -19.06
CA PRO A 103 12.84 -18.28 -18.93
C PRO A 103 12.30 -18.87 -17.62
N ASN A 104 12.30 -18.11 -16.51
CA ASN A 104 11.82 -18.60 -15.23
C ASN A 104 10.28 -18.61 -15.16
N PHE A 105 9.61 -17.60 -15.70
CA PHE A 105 8.15 -17.61 -15.88
C PHE A 105 7.72 -18.72 -16.83
N SER A 106 8.41 -18.90 -17.97
CA SER A 106 8.14 -19.99 -18.91
C SER A 106 8.23 -21.35 -18.24
N ARG A 107 9.33 -21.58 -17.51
CA ARG A 107 9.52 -22.83 -16.76
C ARG A 107 8.44 -23.04 -15.68
N LEU A 108 8.06 -22.00 -14.95
CA LEU A 108 7.00 -22.12 -13.94
C LEU A 108 5.64 -22.43 -14.56
N LYS A 109 5.34 -21.85 -15.74
CA LYS A 109 4.14 -22.17 -16.53
C LYS A 109 4.12 -23.63 -16.98
N GLU A 110 5.24 -24.15 -17.49
CA GLU A 110 5.36 -25.52 -18.01
C GLU A 110 5.28 -26.57 -16.90
N GLN A 111 5.94 -26.30 -15.75
CA GLN A 111 6.01 -27.23 -14.63
C GLN A 111 4.84 -27.12 -13.66
N GLY A 112 4.04 -26.08 -13.77
CA GLY A 112 2.92 -25.78 -12.90
C GLY A 112 1.71 -25.25 -13.65
N SER A 113 1.38 -23.98 -13.44
CA SER A 113 0.23 -23.34 -14.09
C SER A 113 0.44 -21.84 -14.30
N TYR A 114 -0.21 -21.34 -15.33
CA TYR A 114 -0.41 -19.92 -15.63
C TYR A 114 -1.87 -19.67 -15.99
N ARG A 115 -2.43 -18.57 -15.49
CA ARG A 115 -3.74 -18.04 -15.88
C ARG A 115 -3.69 -16.51 -15.89
N ARG A 116 -4.58 -15.88 -16.65
CA ARG A 116 -4.93 -14.46 -16.47
C ARG A 116 -5.77 -14.34 -15.20
N LEU A 117 -5.49 -13.35 -14.37
CA LEU A 117 -6.15 -13.16 -13.08
C LEU A 117 -7.14 -11.99 -13.18
N THR A 118 -8.41 -12.25 -12.92
CA THR A 118 -9.43 -11.19 -12.87
C THR A 118 -9.15 -10.27 -11.69
N THR A 119 -9.03 -8.96 -11.99
CA THR A 119 -8.80 -7.91 -11.00
C THR A 119 -10.10 -7.47 -10.33
N THR A 120 -10.00 -6.51 -9.41
CA THR A 120 -11.14 -5.87 -8.75
C THR A 120 -11.80 -4.82 -9.65
N ASN A 121 -12.99 -4.39 -9.26
CA ASN A 121 -13.61 -3.17 -9.79
C ASN A 121 -13.69 -2.11 -8.68
N PRO A 122 -12.95 -0.98 -8.82
CA PRO A 122 -12.02 -0.64 -9.89
C PRO A 122 -10.69 -1.44 -9.82
N SER A 123 -9.93 -1.44 -10.94
CA SER A 123 -8.60 -2.03 -11.05
C SER A 123 -7.52 -1.14 -10.45
N GLN A 124 -7.60 -0.91 -9.15
CA GLN A 124 -6.68 -0.05 -8.38
C GLN A 124 -5.89 -0.88 -7.37
N SER A 125 -4.58 -0.67 -7.27
CA SER A 125 -3.71 -1.45 -6.37
C SER A 125 -4.23 -1.52 -4.92
N PRO A 126 -4.67 -0.42 -4.25
CA PRO A 126 -5.21 -0.53 -2.89
C PRO A 126 -6.45 -1.43 -2.81
N VAL A 127 -7.32 -1.36 -3.81
CA VAL A 127 -8.57 -2.14 -3.88
C VAL A 127 -8.26 -3.60 -4.13
N ALA A 128 -7.39 -3.87 -5.09
CA ALA A 128 -7.01 -5.22 -5.49
C ALA A 128 -6.21 -5.93 -4.40
N TRP A 129 -5.22 -5.27 -3.78
CA TRP A 129 -4.46 -5.86 -2.67
C TRP A 129 -5.29 -6.02 -1.39
N ALA A 130 -6.30 -5.16 -1.14
CA ALA A 130 -7.27 -5.41 -0.08
C ALA A 130 -8.15 -6.64 -0.40
N GLY A 131 -8.57 -6.81 -1.66
CA GLY A 131 -9.27 -8.00 -2.15
C GLY A 131 -8.43 -9.27 -2.00
N PHE A 132 -7.16 -9.23 -2.41
CA PHE A 132 -6.16 -10.27 -2.20
C PHE A 132 -6.06 -10.71 -0.74
N ALA A 133 -5.90 -9.73 0.15
CA ALA A 133 -5.67 -9.99 1.58
C ALA A 133 -6.89 -10.55 2.32
N THR A 134 -8.09 -10.21 1.86
CA THR A 134 -9.35 -10.54 2.54
C THR A 134 -10.18 -11.62 1.84
N GLY A 135 -9.95 -11.85 0.54
CA GLY A 135 -10.82 -12.70 -0.30
C GLY A 135 -12.22 -12.09 -0.51
N GLN A 136 -12.36 -10.76 -0.34
CA GLN A 136 -13.65 -10.08 -0.31
C GLN A 136 -13.67 -8.83 -1.18
N ASN A 137 -14.85 -8.53 -1.74
CA ASN A 137 -15.07 -7.34 -2.55
C ASN A 137 -15.02 -6.03 -1.72
N PRO A 138 -14.87 -4.87 -2.38
CA PRO A 138 -14.79 -3.57 -1.71
C PRO A 138 -15.96 -3.23 -0.79
N GLY A 139 -17.18 -3.69 -1.10
CA GLY A 139 -18.37 -3.46 -0.26
C GLY A 139 -18.32 -4.20 1.08
N LYS A 140 -17.45 -5.24 1.22
CA LYS A 140 -17.19 -5.96 2.47
C LYS A 140 -15.95 -5.45 3.17
N ASN A 141 -14.82 -5.25 2.44
CA ASN A 141 -13.55 -4.86 3.05
C ASN A 141 -13.38 -3.35 3.27
N GLY A 142 -14.23 -2.52 2.65
CA GLY A 142 -14.29 -1.08 2.83
C GLY A 142 -13.29 -0.26 2.02
N ILE A 143 -12.47 -0.88 1.16
CA ILE A 143 -11.49 -0.21 0.28
C ILE A 143 -12.00 -0.25 -1.17
N PHE A 144 -12.49 0.87 -1.69
CA PHE A 144 -13.13 0.92 -3.01
C PHE A 144 -12.58 2.00 -3.97
N ASP A 145 -11.65 2.84 -3.53
CA ASP A 145 -10.91 3.81 -4.34
C ASP A 145 -9.71 4.33 -3.53
N PHE A 146 -8.74 4.99 -4.17
CA PHE A 146 -7.70 5.79 -3.50
C PHE A 146 -8.28 6.94 -2.69
N ILE A 147 -9.38 7.54 -3.17
CA ILE A 147 -10.02 8.72 -2.60
C ILE A 147 -11.41 8.36 -2.12
N VAL A 148 -11.68 8.70 -0.89
CA VAL A 148 -13.00 8.54 -0.27
C VAL A 148 -13.57 9.89 0.14
N ARG A 149 -14.86 9.94 0.36
CA ARG A 149 -15.54 11.13 0.89
C ARG A 149 -16.27 10.80 2.18
N ASP A 150 -16.43 11.80 3.02
CA ASP A 150 -17.49 11.79 4.05
C ASP A 150 -18.75 12.42 3.45
N PRO A 151 -19.86 11.69 3.25
CA PRO A 151 -21.06 12.21 2.65
C PRO A 151 -21.73 13.32 3.49
N ARG A 152 -21.44 13.38 4.80
CA ARG A 152 -21.99 14.40 5.72
C ARG A 152 -21.27 15.74 5.63
N THR A 153 -20.09 15.78 5.04
CA THR A 153 -19.24 17.00 4.95
C THR A 153 -18.72 17.26 3.55
N TYR A 154 -18.82 16.31 2.62
CA TYR A 154 -18.17 16.26 1.31
C TYR A 154 -16.63 16.34 1.36
N LYS A 155 -16.05 16.25 2.56
CA LYS A 155 -14.60 16.24 2.71
C LYS A 155 -14.02 15.01 2.06
N LEU A 156 -12.98 15.22 1.24
CA LEU A 156 -12.21 14.16 0.63
C LEU A 156 -11.08 13.73 1.56
N ASP A 157 -10.75 12.42 1.53
CA ASP A 157 -9.64 11.84 2.26
C ASP A 157 -9.04 10.68 1.46
N LEU A 158 -7.84 10.23 1.84
CA LEU A 158 -7.22 9.05 1.25
C LEU A 158 -7.70 7.77 1.97
N SER A 159 -7.95 6.72 1.20
CA SER A 159 -8.33 5.41 1.76
C SER A 159 -7.14 4.56 2.22
N LEU A 160 -5.90 5.04 2.00
CA LEU A 160 -4.66 4.27 2.23
C LEU A 160 -4.28 4.19 3.70
N SER A 161 -4.57 5.24 4.45
CA SER A 161 -4.27 5.35 5.88
C SER A 161 -5.26 6.29 6.56
N SER A 162 -5.46 6.10 7.85
CA SER A 162 -6.26 7.00 8.68
C SER A 162 -5.47 7.35 9.95
N ILE A 163 -5.27 8.63 10.21
CA ILE A 163 -4.61 9.11 11.43
C ILE A 163 -5.56 10.04 12.18
N GLU A 164 -6.22 9.53 13.20
CA GLU A 164 -7.15 10.29 14.02
C GLU A 164 -6.53 10.62 15.38
N LYS A 165 -6.56 11.89 15.75
CA LYS A 165 -5.97 12.38 17.01
C LYS A 165 -4.52 11.92 17.23
N GLY A 166 -3.73 11.84 16.13
CA GLY A 166 -2.34 11.42 16.17
C GLY A 166 -2.11 9.92 16.33
N LYS A 167 -3.14 9.10 16.18
CA LYS A 167 -3.04 7.62 16.19
C LYS A 167 -3.44 7.06 14.84
N PRO A 168 -2.61 6.22 14.21
CA PRO A 168 -2.99 5.53 12.99
C PRO A 168 -4.03 4.44 13.27
N ASN A 169 -5.03 4.35 12.40
CA ASN A 169 -6.11 3.37 12.45
C ASN A 169 -6.06 2.44 11.23
N ARG A 170 -6.41 1.20 11.44
CA ARG A 170 -6.56 0.21 10.36
C ARG A 170 -7.72 0.61 9.45
N VAL A 171 -7.47 0.63 8.14
CA VAL A 171 -8.48 1.04 7.14
C VAL A 171 -9.25 -0.15 6.56
N ILE A 172 -8.63 -1.30 6.31
CA ILE A 172 -9.31 -2.53 5.88
C ILE A 172 -10.27 -2.98 6.99
N LYS A 173 -11.54 -3.11 6.67
CA LYS A 173 -12.61 -3.42 7.65
C LYS A 173 -12.82 -4.91 7.87
N SER A 174 -12.33 -5.75 6.97
CA SER A 174 -12.43 -7.21 7.04
C SER A 174 -11.16 -7.85 7.59
N LYS A 175 -11.28 -9.11 7.98
CA LYS A 175 -10.16 -9.95 8.43
C LYS A 175 -9.32 -10.38 7.23
N CYS A 176 -8.00 -10.24 7.33
CA CYS A 176 -7.04 -10.66 6.31
C CYS A 176 -6.53 -12.08 6.56
N PHE A 177 -6.01 -12.77 5.54
CA PHE A 177 -5.56 -14.16 5.66
C PHE A 177 -4.52 -14.37 6.78
N TRP A 178 -3.63 -13.41 7.03
CA TRP A 178 -2.64 -13.50 8.11
C TRP A 178 -3.22 -13.44 9.52
N GLN A 179 -4.46 -12.98 9.69
CA GLN A 179 -5.18 -13.06 10.96
C GLN A 179 -5.76 -14.46 11.16
N TYR A 180 -6.26 -15.11 10.11
CA TYR A 180 -6.69 -16.51 10.15
C TYR A 180 -5.50 -17.44 10.43
N THR A 181 -4.36 -17.26 9.71
CA THR A 181 -3.15 -18.05 9.98
C THR A 181 -2.63 -17.86 11.40
N SER A 182 -2.81 -16.65 11.97
CA SER A 182 -2.40 -16.37 13.35
C SER A 182 -3.25 -17.10 14.37
N GLU A 183 -4.54 -17.28 14.13
CA GLU A 183 -5.44 -18.07 14.98
C GLU A 183 -5.02 -19.55 14.99
N GLU A 184 -4.60 -20.07 13.84
CA GLU A 184 -4.11 -21.43 13.68
C GLU A 184 -2.61 -21.58 14.10
N LYS A 185 -1.99 -20.53 14.64
CA LYS A 185 -0.57 -20.45 15.00
C LYS A 185 0.39 -20.83 13.87
N ILE A 186 0.00 -20.52 12.64
CA ILE A 186 0.83 -20.66 11.46
C ILE A 186 1.55 -19.35 11.21
N PRO A 187 2.89 -19.31 11.21
CA PRO A 187 3.63 -18.06 11.10
C PRO A 187 3.48 -17.43 9.72
N SER A 188 3.26 -16.13 9.70
CA SER A 188 3.22 -15.34 8.47
C SER A 188 4.29 -14.26 8.47
N VAL A 189 4.96 -14.08 7.34
CA VAL A 189 5.89 -12.98 7.06
C VAL A 189 5.30 -12.16 5.93
N ILE A 190 4.92 -10.92 6.23
CA ILE A 190 4.27 -10.02 5.28
C ILE A 190 5.19 -8.83 5.04
N ILE A 191 5.72 -8.71 3.83
CA ILE A 191 6.63 -7.63 3.44
C ILE A 191 5.90 -6.65 2.55
N THR A 192 5.61 -5.48 3.09
CA THR A 192 5.06 -4.29 2.42
C THR A 192 3.76 -4.50 1.63
N CYS A 193 2.86 -5.39 2.09
CA CYS A 193 1.52 -5.49 1.50
C CYS A 193 0.82 -4.12 1.54
N PRO A 194 0.21 -3.67 0.43
CA PRO A 194 -0.51 -2.41 0.40
C PRO A 194 -1.64 -2.32 1.43
N VAL A 195 -1.93 -1.09 1.89
CA VAL A 195 -3.04 -0.75 2.81
C VAL A 195 -2.93 -1.44 4.18
N THR A 196 -1.70 -1.73 4.62
CA THR A 196 -1.42 -2.41 5.90
C THR A 196 -0.82 -1.49 6.98
N PHE A 197 -1.04 -0.18 6.89
CA PHE A 197 -0.62 0.76 7.92
C PHE A 197 -1.82 1.20 8.78
N PRO A 198 -1.71 1.09 10.14
CA PRO A 198 -0.65 0.44 10.92
C PRO A 198 -0.64 -1.09 10.76
N PRO A 199 0.50 -1.76 11.06
CA PRO A 199 0.61 -3.21 10.89
C PRO A 199 -0.32 -3.96 11.85
N ASP A 200 -0.93 -5.04 11.33
CA ASP A 200 -1.70 -5.96 12.16
C ASP A 200 -0.78 -6.73 13.14
N LYS A 201 -1.34 -7.07 14.31
CA LYS A 201 -0.69 -8.00 15.24
C LYS A 201 -0.90 -9.44 14.72
N ILE A 202 0.16 -10.10 14.31
CA ILE A 202 0.09 -11.43 13.71
C ILE A 202 1.04 -12.43 14.39
N TYR A 203 0.76 -13.70 14.24
CA TYR A 203 1.74 -14.75 14.58
C TYR A 203 2.80 -14.79 13.49
N GLY A 204 3.88 -14.03 13.68
CA GLY A 204 4.91 -13.86 12.66
C GLY A 204 5.48 -12.44 12.61
N ARG A 205 5.70 -11.92 11.41
CA ARG A 205 6.29 -10.61 11.17
C ARG A 205 5.58 -9.88 10.04
N MET A 206 5.38 -8.57 10.21
CA MET A 206 4.78 -7.70 9.19
C MET A 206 5.58 -6.39 9.10
N LEU A 207 5.91 -5.98 7.89
CA LEU A 207 6.32 -4.62 7.55
C LEU A 207 5.20 -4.00 6.70
N SER A 208 4.66 -2.87 7.12
CA SER A 208 3.60 -2.16 6.40
C SER A 208 4.08 -1.62 5.04
N GLY A 209 3.17 -1.61 4.05
CA GLY A 209 3.41 -1.10 2.70
C GLY A 209 2.72 0.24 2.43
N ILE A 210 2.07 0.36 1.25
CA ILE A 210 1.33 1.57 0.84
C ILE A 210 0.39 2.03 1.97
N GLY A 211 0.44 3.33 2.29
CA GLY A 211 -0.24 3.96 3.40
C GLY A 211 0.70 4.37 4.54
N VAL A 212 1.97 3.90 4.57
CA VAL A 212 2.97 4.45 5.50
C VAL A 212 3.37 5.84 5.02
N PRO A 213 3.08 6.90 5.79
CA PRO A 213 3.40 8.26 5.38
C PRO A 213 4.88 8.61 5.53
N ASP A 214 5.27 9.73 4.92
CA ASP A 214 6.52 10.41 5.23
C ASP A 214 6.46 11.13 6.60
N ILE A 215 7.55 11.80 6.98
CA ILE A 215 7.62 12.52 8.26
C ILE A 215 6.63 13.71 8.36
N LEU A 216 6.15 14.20 7.21
CA LEU A 216 5.15 15.28 7.15
C LEU A 216 3.72 14.76 7.31
N GLY A 217 3.53 13.44 7.31
CA GLY A 217 2.22 12.79 7.32
C GLY A 217 1.54 12.76 5.95
N THR A 218 2.34 12.81 4.87
CA THR A 218 1.88 12.74 3.49
C THR A 218 2.36 11.45 2.81
N GLU A 219 1.79 11.13 1.65
CA GLU A 219 2.20 9.96 0.85
C GLU A 219 3.51 10.19 0.06
N GLY A 220 4.25 11.23 0.43
CA GLY A 220 5.56 11.57 -0.12
C GLY A 220 5.60 13.00 -0.65
N THR A 221 6.13 13.93 0.16
CA THR A 221 6.32 15.32 -0.24
C THR A 221 7.82 15.63 -0.34
N PHE A 222 8.32 15.74 -1.57
CA PHE A 222 9.70 16.17 -1.80
C PHE A 222 9.92 17.66 -1.47
N THR A 223 11.16 18.03 -1.26
CA THR A 223 11.59 19.44 -1.16
C THR A 223 12.55 19.75 -2.30
N PHE A 224 12.37 20.91 -2.92
CA PHE A 224 13.22 21.35 -4.05
C PHE A 224 13.64 22.79 -3.87
N TYR A 225 14.93 23.05 -4.02
CA TYR A 225 15.51 24.39 -3.99
C TYR A 225 16.06 24.74 -5.36
N THR A 226 15.77 25.96 -5.83
CA THR A 226 16.20 26.43 -7.14
C THR A 226 16.47 27.92 -7.13
N THR A 227 17.40 28.38 -7.97
CA THR A 227 17.61 29.80 -8.26
C THR A 227 16.74 30.29 -9.43
N GLU A 228 16.10 29.38 -10.16
CA GLU A 228 15.12 29.74 -11.20
C GLU A 228 13.93 30.53 -10.62
N SER A 229 13.43 31.50 -11.41
CA SER A 229 12.22 32.22 -11.08
C SER A 229 11.00 31.29 -11.07
N LEU A 230 10.27 31.27 -9.96
CA LEU A 230 9.06 30.48 -9.82
C LEU A 230 7.83 31.26 -10.28
N ASN A 231 7.02 30.64 -11.13
CA ASN A 231 5.70 31.17 -11.45
C ASN A 231 4.75 30.95 -10.26
N LYS A 232 4.40 32.03 -9.55
CA LYS A 232 3.53 32.00 -8.35
C LYS A 232 2.12 31.52 -8.60
N ASN A 233 1.66 31.56 -9.86
CA ASN A 233 0.29 31.18 -10.24
C ASN A 233 0.15 29.70 -10.63
N LYS A 234 1.23 28.93 -10.57
CA LYS A 234 1.21 27.51 -10.91
C LYS A 234 1.15 26.70 -9.63
N ASP A 235 0.13 25.85 -9.52
CA ASP A 235 0.05 24.85 -8.46
C ASP A 235 1.21 23.85 -8.66
N ILE A 236 2.15 23.88 -7.73
CA ILE A 236 3.35 23.05 -7.75
C ILE A 236 3.22 22.02 -6.62
N ARG A 237 3.10 20.76 -6.97
CA ARG A 237 3.17 19.69 -5.96
C ARG A 237 4.60 19.57 -5.45
N GLY A 238 4.74 19.23 -4.15
CA GLY A 238 6.01 19.29 -3.44
C GLY A 238 6.24 20.64 -2.75
N LYS A 239 7.34 20.77 -2.04
CA LYS A 239 7.77 22.03 -1.40
C LYS A 239 8.90 22.64 -2.21
N VAL A 240 8.59 23.60 -3.07
CA VAL A 240 9.56 24.26 -3.96
C VAL A 240 9.88 25.64 -3.44
N PHE A 241 11.17 25.94 -3.27
CA PHE A 241 11.68 27.21 -2.74
C PHE A 241 12.65 27.86 -3.73
N GLN A 242 12.40 29.13 -4.02
CA GLN A 242 13.36 29.95 -4.73
C GLN A 242 14.40 30.49 -3.75
N VAL A 243 15.68 30.41 -4.13
CA VAL A 243 16.82 30.91 -3.34
C VAL A 243 17.69 31.80 -4.19
N GLY A 244 18.40 32.74 -3.55
CA GLY A 244 19.43 33.55 -4.24
C GLY A 244 20.68 32.73 -4.46
N LYS A 245 21.34 32.88 -5.63
CA LYS A 245 22.60 32.20 -5.93
C LYS A 245 23.75 32.98 -5.30
N THR A 246 24.32 32.40 -4.26
CA THR A 246 25.50 32.94 -3.55
C THR A 246 26.48 31.80 -3.28
N PRO A 247 27.78 32.09 -3.06
CA PRO A 247 28.75 31.02 -2.78
C PRO A 247 28.37 30.13 -1.59
N VAL A 248 27.65 30.68 -0.62
CA VAL A 248 27.12 29.96 0.54
C VAL A 248 25.63 30.25 0.64
N MET A 249 24.81 29.21 0.53
CA MET A 249 23.35 29.29 0.62
C MET A 249 22.86 28.59 1.88
N ILE A 250 21.92 29.20 2.60
CA ILE A 250 21.29 28.60 3.80
C ILE A 250 19.86 28.24 3.46
N MET A 251 19.50 26.98 3.68
CA MET A 251 18.20 26.37 3.38
C MET A 251 17.70 25.60 4.61
N ASN A 252 16.52 24.97 4.52
CA ASN A 252 15.92 24.25 5.63
C ASN A 252 15.45 22.85 5.25
N LEU A 253 15.79 21.85 6.05
CA LEU A 253 15.06 20.58 6.06
C LEU A 253 13.71 20.82 6.75
N ILE A 254 12.63 20.40 6.08
CA ILE A 254 11.26 20.64 6.55
C ILE A 254 10.78 19.39 7.32
N GLY A 255 10.47 19.57 8.58
CA GLY A 255 9.99 18.52 9.48
C GLY A 255 8.49 18.59 9.74
N PRO A 256 7.99 17.78 10.68
CA PRO A 256 6.57 17.71 11.03
C PRO A 256 6.02 19.05 11.51
N LYS A 257 4.70 19.22 11.40
CA LYS A 257 3.98 20.33 12.01
C LYS A 257 3.91 20.16 13.53
N VAL A 258 4.13 21.25 14.25
CA VAL A 258 3.95 21.34 15.70
C VAL A 258 3.03 22.52 16.03
N ALA A 259 2.27 22.41 17.11
CA ALA A 259 1.51 23.55 17.61
C ALA A 259 2.47 24.59 18.16
N ALA A 260 2.44 25.81 17.63
CA ALA A 260 3.15 26.96 18.16
C ALA A 260 2.33 27.67 19.25
N LEU A 261 2.99 28.51 20.04
CA LEU A 261 2.32 29.41 20.98
C LEU A 261 1.28 30.28 20.22
N GLY A 262 0.03 30.26 20.69
CA GLY A 262 -1.08 30.97 20.01
C GLY A 262 -1.93 30.09 19.06
N GLY A 263 -1.79 28.74 19.08
CA GLY A 263 -2.65 27.80 18.36
C GLY A 263 -2.35 27.64 16.86
N LYS A 264 -1.41 28.40 16.31
CA LYS A 264 -0.93 28.20 14.94
C LYS A 264 -0.01 26.97 14.88
N THR A 265 -0.14 26.19 13.80
CA THR A 265 0.79 25.08 13.55
C THR A 265 1.82 25.50 12.49
N ASP A 266 3.10 25.23 12.72
CA ASP A 266 4.15 25.42 11.73
C ASP A 266 5.09 24.21 11.68
N ASN A 267 5.77 24.04 10.55
CA ASN A 267 6.73 22.97 10.36
C ASN A 267 8.01 23.27 11.17
N VAL A 268 8.51 22.27 11.89
CA VAL A 268 9.87 22.34 12.45
C VAL A 268 10.86 22.37 11.31
N ARG A 269 11.88 23.25 11.40
CA ARG A 269 12.89 23.45 10.37
C ARG A 269 14.28 23.22 10.95
N ILE A 270 15.16 22.60 10.16
CA ILE A 270 16.56 22.42 10.50
C ILE A 270 17.38 23.09 9.41
N PRO A 271 18.15 24.14 9.73
CA PRO A 271 18.96 24.82 8.74
C PRO A 271 20.09 23.91 8.25
N PHE A 272 20.41 24.01 6.97
CA PHE A 272 21.60 23.44 6.35
C PHE A 272 22.24 24.43 5.39
N LYS A 273 23.54 24.27 5.18
CA LYS A 273 24.33 25.11 4.29
C LYS A 273 24.72 24.32 3.05
N ILE A 274 24.69 25.00 1.92
CA ILE A 274 25.28 24.56 0.67
C ILE A 274 26.43 25.52 0.36
N ILE A 275 27.61 24.98 0.11
CA ILE A 275 28.80 25.73 -0.27
C ILE A 275 29.20 25.32 -1.68
N LEU A 276 29.02 26.23 -2.64
CA LEU A 276 29.40 25.96 -4.03
C LEU A 276 30.92 25.77 -4.13
N GLN A 277 31.36 24.79 -4.89
CA GLN A 277 32.79 24.54 -5.13
C GLN A 277 33.26 25.20 -6.43
N GLU A 278 34.56 25.47 -6.52
CA GLU A 278 35.16 26.10 -7.71
C GLU A 278 35.04 25.29 -8.99
N ASP A 279 34.96 23.97 -8.86
CA ASP A 279 34.76 23.02 -9.99
C ASP A 279 33.39 23.14 -10.67
N LYS A 280 32.46 23.91 -10.06
CA LYS A 280 31.07 24.10 -10.54
C LYS A 280 30.29 22.83 -10.75
N ASN A 281 30.76 21.68 -10.27
CA ASN A 281 30.17 20.37 -10.41
C ASN A 281 29.83 19.68 -9.09
N SER A 282 30.21 20.33 -7.99
CA SER A 282 29.98 19.81 -6.64
C SER A 282 29.66 20.91 -5.64
N VAL A 283 29.08 20.49 -4.52
CA VAL A 283 28.81 21.35 -3.35
C VAL A 283 29.22 20.64 -2.07
N ILE A 284 29.59 21.40 -1.05
CA ILE A 284 29.68 20.89 0.31
C ILE A 284 28.35 21.14 1.01
N VAL A 285 27.78 20.11 1.59
CA VAL A 285 26.55 20.15 2.39
C VAL A 285 26.94 20.09 3.87
N GLU A 286 26.45 21.04 4.68
CA GLU A 286 26.64 21.06 6.13
C GLU A 286 25.32 21.19 6.86
N TYR A 287 24.98 20.22 7.72
CA TYR A 287 23.84 20.34 8.65
C TYR A 287 24.07 19.50 9.90
N GLN A 288 23.60 19.98 11.04
CA GLN A 288 23.84 19.35 12.34
C GLN A 288 25.32 18.97 12.53
N LYS A 289 25.64 17.67 12.55
CA LYS A 289 27.03 17.16 12.67
C LYS A 289 27.59 16.63 11.36
N HIS A 290 26.83 16.75 10.27
CA HIS A 290 27.19 16.19 8.98
C HIS A 290 27.83 17.22 8.08
N ARG A 291 28.95 16.83 7.45
CA ARG A 291 29.60 17.57 6.37
C ARG A 291 30.05 16.59 5.31
N PHE A 292 29.66 16.80 4.06
CA PHE A 292 30.01 15.93 2.95
C PHE A 292 29.93 16.66 1.63
N GLU A 293 30.63 16.14 0.65
CA GLU A 293 30.57 16.58 -0.74
C GLU A 293 29.37 15.88 -1.44
N LEU A 294 28.68 16.64 -2.31
CA LEU A 294 27.62 16.13 -3.18
C LEU A 294 27.89 16.62 -4.59
N LYS A 295 28.02 15.69 -5.54
CA LYS A 295 28.30 15.98 -6.95
C LYS A 295 27.02 16.09 -7.76
N THR A 296 27.07 16.87 -8.84
CA THR A 296 25.96 17.00 -9.79
C THR A 296 25.56 15.65 -10.38
N SER A 297 24.25 15.47 -10.62
CA SER A 297 23.65 14.25 -11.15
C SER A 297 23.92 12.99 -10.31
N GLN A 298 24.06 13.15 -8.98
CA GLN A 298 24.30 12.05 -8.05
C GLN A 298 23.39 12.13 -6.83
N TRP A 299 22.92 10.95 -6.39
CA TRP A 299 22.27 10.75 -5.10
C TRP A 299 23.30 10.72 -3.98
N SER A 300 22.97 11.31 -2.84
CA SER A 300 23.73 11.05 -1.61
C SER A 300 23.39 9.63 -1.09
N ASP A 301 24.26 9.11 -0.23
CA ASP A 301 23.87 8.04 0.69
C ASP A 301 22.74 8.51 1.60
N TRP A 302 22.08 7.56 2.31
CA TRP A 302 21.11 7.88 3.34
C TRP A 302 21.69 8.88 4.36
N LYS A 303 20.95 9.96 4.57
CA LYS A 303 21.25 10.99 5.56
C LYS A 303 20.22 10.93 6.68
N GLU A 304 20.69 11.11 7.91
CA GLU A 304 19.85 11.06 9.10
C GLU A 304 19.54 12.49 9.59
N VAL A 305 18.34 12.69 10.11
CA VAL A 305 17.91 13.96 10.70
C VAL A 305 17.08 13.71 11.95
N SER A 306 17.17 14.61 12.92
CA SER A 306 16.37 14.52 14.15
C SER A 306 15.66 15.84 14.42
N PHE A 307 14.35 15.86 14.32
CA PHE A 307 13.49 17.01 14.61
C PHE A 307 13.03 16.97 16.07
N LYS A 308 13.21 18.08 16.79
CA LYS A 308 12.67 18.25 18.15
C LYS A 308 11.22 18.75 18.08
N LEU A 309 10.28 18.01 18.64
CA LEU A 309 8.85 18.36 18.68
C LEU A 309 8.42 18.94 20.04
N GLY A 310 9.37 19.45 20.82
CA GLY A 310 9.20 19.95 22.18
C GLY A 310 10.35 19.51 23.07
N LEU A 311 10.19 19.65 24.40
CA LEU A 311 11.28 19.38 25.34
C LEU A 311 11.73 17.91 25.35
N PHE A 312 10.81 16.96 25.20
CA PHE A 312 11.10 15.52 25.38
C PHE A 312 10.80 14.65 24.17
N ARG A 313 10.21 15.19 23.10
CA ARG A 313 9.83 14.41 21.92
C ARG A 313 10.74 14.75 20.73
N LYS A 314 11.27 13.70 20.11
CA LYS A 314 12.04 13.78 18.87
C LYS A 314 11.48 12.82 17.85
N VAL A 315 11.50 13.22 16.59
CA VAL A 315 11.25 12.35 15.44
C VAL A 315 12.52 12.25 14.64
N LYS A 316 12.95 11.01 14.40
CA LYS A 316 14.11 10.71 13.55
C LYS A 316 13.62 10.35 12.15
N GLY A 317 14.31 10.89 11.17
CA GLY A 317 14.05 10.61 9.76
C GLY A 317 15.32 10.29 9.00
N ILE A 318 15.14 9.65 7.86
CA ILE A 318 16.18 9.39 6.87
C ILE A 318 15.73 9.92 5.51
N PHE A 319 16.67 10.43 4.74
CA PHE A 319 16.38 11.03 3.44
C PHE A 319 17.64 11.06 2.56
N LYS A 320 17.48 11.45 1.30
CA LYS A 320 18.58 11.61 0.37
C LYS A 320 18.52 12.96 -0.32
N PHE A 321 19.69 13.50 -0.63
CA PHE A 321 19.86 14.63 -1.54
C PHE A 321 20.14 14.11 -2.94
N TYR A 322 19.69 14.88 -3.94
CA TYR A 322 20.12 14.76 -5.33
C TYR A 322 20.45 16.14 -5.86
N LEU A 323 21.74 16.39 -6.20
CA LEU A 323 22.16 17.64 -6.80
C LEU A 323 21.90 17.55 -8.31
N VAL A 324 20.88 18.29 -8.75
CA VAL A 324 20.49 18.27 -10.16
C VAL A 324 21.53 19.02 -11.00
N GLU A 325 21.85 20.26 -10.61
CA GLU A 325 22.86 21.10 -11.27
C GLU A 325 23.31 22.24 -10.35
N THR A 326 24.45 22.85 -10.69
CA THR A 326 25.01 24.04 -10.03
C THR A 326 25.09 25.24 -10.95
N GLU A 327 25.13 25.02 -12.27
CA GLU A 327 25.21 26.03 -13.35
C GLU A 327 24.31 25.62 -14.53
N PRO A 328 23.63 26.54 -15.27
CA PRO A 328 23.61 27.99 -14.98
C PRO A 328 22.77 28.32 -13.73
N GLU A 329 21.82 27.49 -13.38
CA GLU A 329 20.98 27.60 -12.18
C GLU A 329 21.39 26.54 -11.14
N PHE A 330 21.24 26.90 -9.88
CA PHE A 330 21.37 25.92 -8.81
C PHE A 330 20.04 25.16 -8.61
N LYS A 331 20.09 23.83 -8.60
CA LYS A 331 18.93 22.96 -8.37
C LYS A 331 19.27 21.80 -7.46
N LEU A 332 18.58 21.73 -6.34
CA LEU A 332 18.77 20.68 -5.33
C LEU A 332 17.42 20.04 -4.98
N TYR A 333 17.34 18.74 -5.18
CA TYR A 333 16.22 17.91 -4.75
C TYR A 333 16.54 17.22 -3.42
N ILE A 334 15.54 17.14 -2.55
CA ILE A 334 15.56 16.40 -1.30
C ILE A 334 14.36 15.44 -1.31
N SER A 335 14.66 14.15 -1.15
CA SER A 335 13.59 13.13 -1.11
C SER A 335 12.61 13.39 0.04
N PRO A 336 11.38 12.89 -0.01
CA PRO A 336 10.53 12.80 1.17
C PRO A 336 11.33 12.24 2.34
N ILE A 337 11.17 12.81 3.54
CA ILE A 337 11.88 12.35 4.72
C ILE A 337 11.13 11.16 5.30
N ASN A 338 11.70 9.98 5.18
CA ASN A 338 11.18 8.73 5.69
C ASN A 338 11.37 8.60 7.20
N PHE A 339 10.58 7.78 7.89
CA PHE A 339 10.90 7.41 9.27
C PHE A 339 12.20 6.59 9.32
N ASP A 340 13.02 6.83 10.34
CA ASP A 340 14.18 5.96 10.61
C ASP A 340 13.67 4.55 11.01
N PRO A 341 13.96 3.49 10.23
CA PRO A 341 13.45 2.14 10.51
C PRO A 341 13.91 1.57 11.86
N ARG A 342 15.02 2.11 12.41
CA ARG A 342 15.57 1.69 13.71
C ARG A 342 14.76 2.21 14.91
N GLY A 343 13.88 3.20 14.69
CA GLY A 343 13.01 3.78 15.71
C GLY A 343 11.95 4.68 15.10
N PRO A 344 11.04 4.15 14.29
CA PRO A 344 10.03 4.95 13.60
C PRO A 344 9.06 5.61 14.60
N PHE A 345 8.60 6.81 14.25
CA PHE A 345 7.65 7.56 15.09
C PHE A 345 6.31 6.85 15.23
N PHE A 346 5.76 6.38 14.12
CA PHE A 346 4.63 5.46 14.11
C PHE A 346 5.14 4.02 14.01
N GLN A 347 4.40 3.09 14.57
CA GLN A 347 4.71 1.67 14.39
C GLN A 347 4.43 1.27 12.94
N ILE A 348 5.49 0.91 12.20
CA ILE A 348 5.43 0.47 10.79
C ILE A 348 5.65 -1.04 10.64
N SER A 349 5.93 -1.75 11.73
CA SER A 349 6.17 -3.19 11.70
C SER A 349 5.62 -3.90 12.93
N TYR A 350 5.30 -5.17 12.78
CA TYR A 350 4.99 -6.08 13.87
C TYR A 350 5.89 -7.34 13.79
N PRO A 351 6.58 -7.77 14.86
CA PRO A 351 6.78 -7.02 16.11
C PRO A 351 7.40 -5.64 15.89
N LYS A 352 7.28 -4.76 16.89
CA LYS A 352 7.75 -3.35 16.79
C LYS A 352 9.22 -3.21 16.36
N ASN A 353 10.06 -4.18 16.73
CA ASN A 353 11.49 -4.19 16.42
C ASN A 353 11.81 -4.82 15.05
N TYR A 354 10.82 -5.28 14.29
CA TYR A 354 11.07 -5.94 13.02
C TYR A 354 11.64 -4.99 11.96
N SER A 355 11.20 -3.74 11.91
CA SER A 355 11.77 -2.72 11.01
C SER A 355 13.26 -2.46 11.32
N ARG A 356 13.63 -2.43 12.61
CA ARG A 356 15.03 -2.34 13.04
C ARG A 356 15.82 -3.58 12.64
N LEU A 357 15.27 -4.78 12.88
CA LEU A 357 15.91 -6.04 12.51
C LEU A 357 16.26 -6.07 11.01
N LEU A 358 15.36 -5.60 10.15
CA LEU A 358 15.65 -5.46 8.73
C LEU A 358 16.79 -4.46 8.50
N ALA A 359 16.72 -3.26 9.07
CA ALA A 359 17.75 -2.24 8.88
C ALA A 359 19.15 -2.70 9.36
N ASP A 360 19.21 -3.44 10.46
CA ASP A 360 20.46 -3.96 11.01
C ASP A 360 21.10 -5.05 10.10
N ASN A 361 20.33 -5.69 9.22
CA ASN A 361 20.80 -6.75 8.33
C ASN A 361 20.96 -6.35 6.86
N ILE A 362 20.13 -5.44 6.35
CA ILE A 362 20.17 -5.03 4.94
C ILE A 362 20.59 -3.57 4.73
N GLY A 363 20.85 -2.82 5.81
CA GLY A 363 21.07 -1.37 5.77
C GLY A 363 19.78 -0.55 5.86
N LEU A 364 19.90 0.79 5.84
CA LEU A 364 18.77 1.70 5.78
C LEU A 364 17.98 1.50 4.48
N TYR A 365 16.67 1.68 4.54
CA TYR A 365 15.75 1.45 3.43
C TYR A 365 14.57 2.42 3.47
N TYR A 366 13.87 2.58 2.36
CA TYR A 366 12.65 3.39 2.28
C TYR A 366 11.55 2.78 3.16
N THR A 367 11.07 3.57 4.13
CA THR A 367 9.97 3.18 5.02
C THR A 367 8.63 3.75 4.58
N GLN A 368 8.62 4.73 3.70
CA GLN A 368 7.43 5.30 3.08
C GLN A 368 6.75 4.28 2.18
N GLY A 369 5.41 4.28 2.15
CA GLY A 369 4.62 3.29 1.42
C GLY A 369 4.73 3.39 -0.10
N MET A 370 4.98 4.59 -0.64
CA MET A 370 5.22 4.87 -2.07
C MET A 370 6.57 5.57 -2.23
N PRO A 371 7.69 4.83 -2.24
CA PRO A 371 9.03 5.40 -2.13
C PRO A 371 9.55 6.08 -3.40
N ILE A 372 9.08 5.66 -4.59
CA ILE A 372 9.59 6.17 -5.87
C ILE A 372 8.84 7.46 -6.23
N ASP A 373 9.57 8.58 -6.31
CA ASP A 373 8.97 9.91 -6.48
C ASP A 373 8.65 10.24 -7.95
N THR A 374 7.50 9.82 -8.40
CA THR A 374 6.98 10.13 -9.74
C THR A 374 6.51 11.59 -9.87
N TRP A 375 6.14 12.23 -8.76
CA TRP A 375 5.69 13.62 -8.78
C TRP A 375 6.81 14.58 -9.10
N ALA A 376 8.00 14.38 -8.55
CA ALA A 376 9.16 15.21 -8.88
C ALA A 376 9.49 15.18 -10.39
N VAL A 377 9.29 14.03 -11.05
CA VAL A 377 9.47 13.88 -12.50
C VAL A 377 8.33 14.52 -13.29
N ASN A 378 7.09 14.37 -12.85
CA ASN A 378 5.93 15.03 -13.49
C ASN A 378 6.00 16.55 -13.39
N GLU A 379 6.54 17.09 -12.30
CA GLU A 379 6.77 18.53 -12.10
C GLU A 379 8.11 19.01 -12.69
N LYS A 380 8.81 18.16 -13.45
CA LYS A 380 10.11 18.47 -14.11
C LYS A 380 11.21 18.90 -13.14
N ARG A 381 11.17 18.41 -11.89
CA ARG A 381 12.21 18.64 -10.87
C ARG A 381 13.30 17.58 -10.92
N LEU A 382 12.93 16.38 -11.36
CA LEU A 382 13.83 15.29 -11.70
C LEU A 382 13.61 14.84 -13.14
N THR A 383 14.60 14.16 -13.70
CA THR A 383 14.51 13.49 -15.00
C THR A 383 14.24 11.98 -14.79
N GLU A 384 14.19 11.24 -15.89
CA GLU A 384 14.01 9.78 -15.88
C GLU A 384 15.19 9.05 -15.22
N LYS A 385 16.42 9.55 -15.39
CA LYS A 385 17.63 8.90 -14.86
C LYS A 385 17.60 8.78 -13.33
N PRO A 386 17.46 9.84 -12.52
CA PRO A 386 17.37 9.72 -11.06
C PRO A 386 16.15 8.92 -10.60
N LEU A 387 15.02 8.93 -11.32
CA LEU A 387 13.88 8.06 -11.03
C LEU A 387 14.27 6.59 -11.17
N LEU A 388 14.96 6.22 -12.26
CA LEU A 388 15.42 4.84 -12.50
C LEU A 388 16.45 4.39 -11.46
N GLU A 389 17.36 5.29 -11.05
CA GLU A 389 18.31 5.03 -9.98
C GLU A 389 17.58 4.73 -8.66
N GLN A 390 16.57 5.54 -8.30
CA GLN A 390 15.74 5.32 -7.13
C GLN A 390 14.92 4.02 -7.24
N ALA A 391 14.29 3.75 -8.37
CA ALA A 391 13.52 2.52 -8.59
C ALA A 391 14.39 1.26 -8.49
N ASN A 392 15.63 1.31 -9.01
CA ASN A 392 16.60 0.22 -8.87
C ASN A 392 17.04 0.02 -7.41
N GLU A 393 17.19 1.10 -6.65
CA GLU A 393 17.52 1.02 -5.23
C GLU A 393 16.38 0.38 -4.44
N VAL A 394 15.14 0.84 -4.65
CA VAL A 394 13.93 0.25 -4.02
C VAL A 394 13.81 -1.24 -4.34
N LEU A 395 14.03 -1.62 -5.61
CA LEU A 395 14.03 -3.03 -6.00
C LEU A 395 15.12 -3.84 -5.30
N ARG A 396 16.33 -3.28 -5.17
CA ARG A 396 17.44 -3.92 -4.45
C ARG A 396 17.11 -4.14 -2.97
N GLU A 397 16.52 -3.14 -2.32
CA GLU A 397 16.08 -3.23 -0.91
C GLU A 397 15.01 -4.30 -0.73
N LYS A 398 14.00 -4.38 -1.62
CA LYS A 398 12.96 -5.41 -1.59
C LYS A 398 13.53 -6.82 -1.79
N LYS A 399 14.45 -6.98 -2.74
CA LYS A 399 15.14 -8.26 -2.95
C LYS A 399 15.95 -8.65 -1.71
N ALA A 400 16.64 -7.71 -1.08
CA ALA A 400 17.40 -7.96 0.14
C ALA A 400 16.49 -8.37 1.32
N MET A 401 15.30 -7.73 1.48
CA MET A 401 14.30 -8.14 2.47
C MET A 401 13.79 -9.55 2.20
N LEU A 402 13.44 -9.85 0.94
CA LEU A 402 12.99 -11.17 0.52
C LEU A 402 14.07 -12.24 0.79
N ASP A 403 15.31 -11.98 0.40
CA ASP A 403 16.45 -12.89 0.61
C ASP A 403 16.72 -13.13 2.09
N PHE A 404 16.70 -12.07 2.91
CA PHE A 404 16.86 -12.15 4.35
C PHE A 404 15.80 -13.06 4.98
N GLU A 405 14.54 -12.91 4.59
CA GLU A 405 13.46 -13.73 5.12
C GLU A 405 13.48 -15.16 4.56
N LEU A 406 13.73 -15.36 3.27
CA LEU A 406 13.84 -16.71 2.68
C LEU A 406 14.91 -17.57 3.34
N ASN A 407 16.05 -16.98 3.74
CA ASN A 407 17.13 -17.69 4.43
C ASN A 407 16.71 -18.18 5.83
N ARG A 408 15.72 -17.55 6.45
CA ARG A 408 15.23 -17.85 7.81
C ARG A 408 13.91 -18.60 7.80
N PHE A 409 13.21 -18.58 6.67
CA PHE A 409 11.85 -19.09 6.54
C PHE A 409 11.82 -20.60 6.47
N LYS A 410 11.27 -21.23 7.50
CA LYS A 410 11.20 -22.69 7.61
C LYS A 410 9.83 -23.26 7.28
N LYS A 411 8.75 -22.58 7.68
CA LYS A 411 7.35 -22.98 7.46
C LYS A 411 6.42 -21.78 7.56
N GLY A 412 5.21 -21.89 7.03
CA GLY A 412 4.16 -20.85 7.09
C GLY A 412 3.98 -20.10 5.77
N ILE A 413 3.52 -18.87 5.85
CA ILE A 413 3.24 -18.00 4.69
C ILE A 413 4.30 -16.90 4.62
N LEU A 414 4.88 -16.69 3.44
CA LEU A 414 5.75 -15.54 3.14
C LEU A 414 5.16 -14.81 1.94
N PHE A 415 4.78 -13.56 2.14
CA PHE A 415 4.35 -12.65 1.09
C PHE A 415 5.35 -11.50 0.94
N CYS A 416 5.74 -11.19 -0.29
CA CYS A 416 6.58 -10.03 -0.61
C CYS A 416 6.00 -9.28 -1.81
N TYR A 417 5.78 -7.97 -1.61
CA TYR A 417 5.23 -7.07 -2.63
C TYR A 417 6.32 -6.23 -3.28
N PHE A 418 6.22 -6.07 -4.61
CA PHE A 418 7.12 -5.30 -5.46
C PHE A 418 6.33 -4.27 -6.25
N GLU A 419 6.42 -3.00 -5.87
CA GLU A 419 5.71 -1.88 -6.47
C GLU A 419 6.35 -1.37 -7.76
N SER A 420 7.64 -1.62 -7.94
CA SER A 420 8.42 -0.98 -8.99
C SER A 420 8.00 -1.32 -10.42
N PRO A 421 7.45 -2.50 -10.76
CA PRO A 421 6.97 -2.78 -12.12
C PRO A 421 5.82 -1.85 -12.54
N ASP A 422 4.89 -1.56 -11.63
CA ASP A 422 3.78 -0.62 -11.84
C ASP A 422 4.31 0.79 -12.13
N ILE A 423 5.19 1.29 -11.27
CA ILE A 423 5.76 2.65 -11.39
C ILE A 423 6.52 2.84 -12.70
N ILE A 424 7.30 1.84 -13.12
CA ILE A 424 8.04 1.91 -14.39
C ILE A 424 7.07 1.96 -15.58
N GLN A 425 6.00 1.19 -15.56
CA GLN A 425 5.00 1.22 -16.62
C GLN A 425 4.28 2.58 -16.65
N HIS A 426 3.93 3.15 -15.50
CA HIS A 426 3.37 4.50 -15.44
C HIS A 426 4.25 5.54 -16.10
N MET A 427 5.57 5.49 -15.88
CA MET A 427 6.48 6.56 -16.28
C MET A 427 7.08 6.38 -17.67
N PHE A 428 7.16 5.14 -18.20
CA PHE A 428 7.87 4.85 -19.44
C PHE A 428 6.97 4.42 -20.61
N TRP A 429 5.65 4.30 -20.41
CA TRP A 429 4.76 3.84 -21.48
C TRP A 429 4.79 4.73 -22.71
N ARG A 430 4.91 6.06 -22.56
CA ARG A 430 5.00 7.03 -23.65
C ARG A 430 6.13 6.76 -24.64
N TYR A 431 7.16 6.05 -24.24
CA TYR A 431 8.27 5.69 -25.12
C TYR A 431 7.99 4.46 -26.00
N THR A 432 6.89 3.75 -25.73
CA THR A 432 6.49 2.54 -26.45
C THR A 432 5.24 2.72 -27.30
N ASP A 433 4.51 3.82 -27.13
CA ASP A 433 3.23 4.09 -27.76
C ASP A 433 3.29 5.30 -28.71
N PRO A 434 3.35 5.08 -30.04
CA PRO A 434 3.44 6.17 -31.03
C PRO A 434 2.25 7.13 -31.04
N GLU A 435 1.06 6.71 -30.54
CA GLU A 435 -0.12 7.57 -30.45
C GLU A 435 -0.16 8.39 -29.15
N HIS A 436 0.80 8.20 -28.23
CA HIS A 436 0.83 8.98 -27.01
C HIS A 436 1.27 10.43 -27.27
N PRO A 437 0.58 11.46 -26.70
CA PRO A 437 0.91 12.87 -26.93
C PRO A 437 2.36 13.27 -26.59
N LEU A 438 3.01 12.52 -25.69
CA LEU A 438 4.43 12.71 -25.33
C LEU A 438 5.33 11.63 -25.91
N TYR A 439 4.94 10.99 -27.01
CA TYR A 439 5.83 10.04 -27.68
C TYR A 439 7.07 10.74 -28.26
N GLU A 440 8.22 10.14 -28.05
CA GLU A 440 9.50 10.61 -28.54
C GLU A 440 10.13 9.55 -29.47
N GLU A 441 10.05 9.79 -30.77
CA GLU A 441 10.58 8.83 -31.77
C GLU A 441 12.08 8.57 -31.60
N ASN A 442 12.85 9.59 -31.26
CA ASN A 442 14.30 9.52 -31.05
C ASN A 442 14.70 9.29 -29.59
N ALA A 443 13.79 8.84 -28.74
CA ALA A 443 14.11 8.51 -27.35
C ALA A 443 15.21 7.44 -27.26
N PRO A 444 16.07 7.45 -26.23
CA PRO A 444 17.06 6.41 -26.01
C PRO A 444 16.44 5.01 -26.05
N ARG A 445 17.10 4.07 -26.71
CA ARG A 445 16.66 2.68 -26.79
C ARG A 445 16.39 2.07 -25.41
N GLU A 446 17.23 2.43 -24.44
CA GLU A 446 17.05 2.02 -23.06
C GLU A 446 15.66 2.39 -22.49
N TYR A 447 15.14 3.60 -22.80
CA TYR A 447 13.81 4.02 -22.33
C TYR A 447 12.69 3.28 -23.07
N LYS A 448 12.84 3.00 -24.37
CA LYS A 448 11.87 2.21 -25.15
C LYS A 448 11.77 0.77 -24.67
N GLU A 449 12.87 0.18 -24.21
CA GLU A 449 12.95 -1.18 -23.71
C GLU A 449 12.78 -1.28 -22.19
N MET A 450 12.56 -0.15 -21.48
CA MET A 450 12.59 -0.10 -20.03
C MET A 450 11.56 -1.01 -19.37
N ILE A 451 10.34 -1.02 -19.87
CA ILE A 451 9.26 -1.88 -19.35
C ILE A 451 9.67 -3.35 -19.48
N GLN A 452 10.09 -3.80 -20.67
CA GLN A 452 10.51 -5.20 -20.88
C GLN A 452 11.74 -5.57 -20.02
N ASN A 453 12.68 -4.64 -19.85
CA ASN A 453 13.84 -4.86 -19.00
C ASN A 453 13.44 -5.00 -17.51
N TRP A 454 12.35 -4.34 -17.09
CA TRP A 454 11.84 -4.51 -15.73
C TRP A 454 11.16 -5.88 -15.54
N TYR A 455 10.44 -6.37 -16.55
CA TYR A 455 9.89 -7.73 -16.55
C TYR A 455 10.99 -8.79 -16.43
N LYS A 456 12.15 -8.61 -17.10
CA LYS A 456 13.32 -9.49 -16.92
C LYS A 456 13.85 -9.47 -15.49
N LYS A 457 13.90 -8.31 -14.82
CA LYS A 457 14.29 -8.22 -13.41
C LYS A 457 13.32 -8.96 -12.48
N MET A 458 12.02 -8.99 -12.82
CA MET A 458 11.04 -9.81 -12.09
C MET A 458 11.25 -11.30 -12.37
N ASP A 459 11.56 -11.68 -13.60
CA ASP A 459 11.93 -13.06 -13.96
C ASP A 459 13.17 -13.54 -13.20
N ASP A 460 14.21 -12.71 -13.10
CA ASP A 460 15.41 -13.00 -12.31
C ASP A 460 15.08 -13.16 -10.80
N THR A 461 14.18 -12.33 -10.28
CA THR A 461 13.72 -12.41 -8.89
C THR A 461 12.99 -13.73 -8.66
N LEU A 462 12.07 -14.11 -9.56
CA LEU A 462 11.40 -15.39 -9.54
C LEU A 462 12.40 -16.55 -9.60
N GLY A 463 13.39 -16.48 -10.50
CA GLY A 463 14.45 -17.49 -10.63
C GLY A 463 15.24 -17.71 -9.34
N SER A 464 15.50 -16.64 -8.58
CA SER A 464 16.17 -16.72 -7.27
C SER A 464 15.33 -17.47 -6.22
N VAL A 465 14.00 -17.33 -6.27
CA VAL A 465 13.07 -18.00 -5.35
C VAL A 465 12.89 -19.47 -5.72
N ILE A 466 12.72 -19.79 -7.01
CA ILE A 466 12.56 -21.18 -7.49
C ILE A 466 13.72 -22.07 -7.03
N LYS A 467 14.94 -21.53 -6.97
CA LYS A 467 16.13 -22.28 -6.50
C LYS A 467 16.08 -22.65 -5.02
N ARG A 468 15.19 -22.04 -4.21
CA ARG A 468 15.13 -22.18 -2.74
C ARG A 468 13.87 -22.89 -2.25
N ILE A 469 12.99 -23.31 -3.16
CA ILE A 469 11.77 -24.05 -2.82
C ILE A 469 11.91 -25.53 -3.12
N ASN A 470 11.18 -26.36 -2.35
CA ASN A 470 11.11 -27.80 -2.54
C ASN A 470 9.78 -28.19 -3.21
N LYS A 471 9.67 -29.44 -3.70
CA LYS A 471 8.43 -29.96 -4.33
C LYS A 471 7.18 -29.87 -3.45
N LYS A 472 7.36 -29.97 -2.10
CA LYS A 472 6.25 -29.85 -1.14
C LYS A 472 5.79 -28.42 -0.91
N ASP A 473 6.64 -27.45 -1.18
CA ASP A 473 6.34 -26.03 -0.99
C ASP A 473 5.38 -25.53 -2.06
N THR A 474 4.59 -24.52 -1.75
CA THR A 474 3.71 -23.85 -2.71
C THR A 474 4.29 -22.48 -3.06
N LEU A 475 4.40 -22.21 -4.36
CA LEU A 475 4.80 -20.91 -4.89
C LEU A 475 3.65 -20.33 -5.68
N ILE A 476 3.28 -19.09 -5.37
CA ILE A 476 2.28 -18.31 -6.10
C ILE A 476 2.92 -16.99 -6.50
N ILE A 477 2.83 -16.64 -7.77
CA ILE A 477 3.20 -15.35 -8.32
C ILE A 477 1.95 -14.71 -8.85
N LEU A 478 1.68 -13.46 -8.49
CA LEU A 478 0.52 -12.76 -9.04
C LEU A 478 0.81 -11.28 -9.27
N SER A 479 0.05 -10.68 -10.17
CA SER A 479 -0.16 -9.23 -10.21
C SER A 479 -1.63 -8.92 -9.96
N ASP A 480 -1.86 -7.78 -9.39
CA ASP A 480 -3.20 -7.32 -8.98
C ASP A 480 -4.03 -6.81 -10.16
N HIS A 481 -3.40 -6.30 -11.21
CA HIS A 481 -4.02 -5.85 -12.47
C HIS A 481 -3.03 -5.90 -13.65
N GLY A 482 -3.55 -5.70 -14.85
CA GLY A 482 -2.78 -5.45 -16.06
C GLY A 482 -2.42 -3.98 -16.22
N PHE A 483 -1.95 -3.60 -17.43
CA PHE A 483 -1.47 -2.26 -17.70
C PHE A 483 -1.65 -1.86 -19.16
N ASN A 484 -1.87 -0.55 -19.45
CA ASN A 484 -1.94 -0.03 -20.79
C ASN A 484 -1.64 1.48 -20.85
N THR A 485 -1.64 2.06 -22.07
CA THR A 485 -1.36 3.47 -22.34
C THR A 485 -2.43 4.41 -21.76
N PHE A 486 -2.03 5.57 -21.27
CA PHE A 486 -2.92 6.66 -20.85
C PHE A 486 -2.68 7.91 -21.70
N ARG A 487 -3.48 8.10 -22.72
CA ARG A 487 -3.32 9.17 -23.74
C ARG A 487 -4.18 10.40 -23.44
N ARG A 488 -5.39 10.20 -22.89
CA ARG A 488 -6.45 11.23 -22.79
C ARG A 488 -7.01 11.31 -21.39
N ALA A 489 -6.90 12.47 -20.75
CA ALA A 489 -7.46 12.78 -19.45
C ALA A 489 -8.93 13.23 -19.57
N VAL A 490 -9.83 12.55 -18.85
CA VAL A 490 -11.29 12.76 -18.92
C VAL A 490 -11.75 13.51 -17.69
N HIS A 491 -12.51 14.58 -17.89
CA HIS A 491 -13.05 15.45 -16.84
C HIS A 491 -14.53 15.14 -16.59
N VAL A 492 -14.79 14.16 -15.74
CA VAL A 492 -16.14 13.63 -15.49
C VAL A 492 -17.07 14.71 -14.91
N ASN A 493 -16.60 15.53 -13.97
CA ASN A 493 -17.40 16.62 -13.41
C ASN A 493 -17.74 17.69 -14.45
N SER A 494 -16.85 17.98 -15.39
CA SER A 494 -17.13 18.89 -16.52
C SER A 494 -18.21 18.31 -17.43
N TRP A 495 -18.17 17.00 -17.68
CA TRP A 495 -19.21 16.31 -18.43
C TRP A 495 -20.55 16.32 -17.69
N LEU A 496 -20.56 16.06 -16.37
CA LEU A 496 -21.77 16.13 -15.54
C LEU A 496 -22.37 17.55 -15.58
N ARG A 497 -21.52 18.58 -15.51
CA ARG A 497 -21.93 20.00 -15.61
C ARG A 497 -22.55 20.30 -16.97
N LYS A 498 -21.87 19.94 -18.06
CA LYS A 498 -22.37 20.17 -19.43
C LYS A 498 -23.73 19.52 -19.66
N ASN A 499 -24.00 18.40 -19.00
CA ASN A 499 -25.26 17.66 -19.13
C ASN A 499 -26.32 18.03 -18.07
N GLY A 500 -26.09 19.06 -17.24
CA GLY A 500 -27.05 19.56 -16.25
C GLY A 500 -27.23 18.69 -15.01
N TYR A 501 -26.21 17.89 -14.65
CA TYR A 501 -26.21 17.07 -13.45
C TYR A 501 -25.38 17.68 -12.31
N LEU A 502 -24.49 18.62 -12.62
CA LEU A 502 -23.65 19.34 -11.67
C LEU A 502 -23.73 20.85 -11.95
N GLU A 503 -23.84 21.65 -10.91
CA GLU A 503 -23.85 23.11 -10.99
C GLU A 503 -22.76 23.71 -10.10
N LEU A 504 -22.16 24.81 -10.55
CA LEU A 504 -21.23 25.60 -9.76
C LEU A 504 -21.94 26.74 -9.04
N LYS A 505 -21.45 27.13 -7.85
CA LYS A 505 -21.93 28.32 -7.09
C LYS A 505 -21.94 29.58 -7.92
N ASN A 506 -20.91 29.74 -8.75
CA ASN A 506 -20.90 30.80 -9.79
C ASN A 506 -21.19 30.15 -11.16
N PRO A 507 -22.42 30.25 -11.70
CA PRO A 507 -22.79 29.64 -12.98
C PRO A 507 -21.97 30.17 -14.17
N LYS A 508 -21.42 31.41 -14.05
CA LYS A 508 -20.59 32.05 -15.08
C LYS A 508 -19.11 31.64 -15.01
N ALA A 509 -18.68 30.92 -13.97
CA ALA A 509 -17.33 30.45 -13.89
C ALA A 509 -17.05 29.42 -15.01
N GLU A 510 -15.93 29.55 -15.71
CA GLU A 510 -15.53 28.57 -16.74
C GLU A 510 -15.16 27.22 -16.14
N SER A 511 -14.59 27.20 -14.91
CA SER A 511 -14.15 26.01 -14.21
C SER A 511 -14.48 26.04 -12.73
N GLY A 512 -14.63 24.86 -12.11
CA GLY A 512 -14.69 24.65 -10.67
C GLY A 512 -13.38 24.05 -10.14
N GLY A 513 -12.91 24.54 -9.00
CA GLY A 513 -11.66 24.09 -8.35
C GLY A 513 -11.75 22.72 -7.69
N GLU A 514 -10.62 22.28 -7.13
CA GLU A 514 -10.50 21.01 -6.42
C GLU A 514 -11.27 20.98 -5.09
N LEU A 515 -11.37 19.79 -4.49
CA LEU A 515 -12.01 19.51 -3.20
C LEU A 515 -13.51 19.83 -3.14
N LEU A 516 -14.20 19.85 -4.31
CA LEU A 516 -15.64 20.09 -4.42
C LEU A 516 -16.09 21.45 -3.87
N MET A 517 -15.17 22.42 -3.69
CA MET A 517 -15.44 23.68 -2.99
C MET A 517 -16.40 24.60 -3.72
N ASP A 518 -16.41 24.55 -5.05
CA ASP A 518 -17.20 25.44 -5.89
C ASP A 518 -18.56 24.87 -6.32
N ILE A 519 -18.92 23.68 -5.84
CA ILE A 519 -20.18 23.02 -6.22
C ILE A 519 -21.36 23.62 -5.48
N ASP A 520 -22.44 23.92 -6.22
CA ASP A 520 -23.77 24.28 -5.70
C ASP A 520 -24.55 22.97 -5.43
N TRP A 521 -24.52 22.52 -4.18
CA TRP A 521 -25.16 21.28 -3.78
C TRP A 521 -26.69 21.32 -3.87
N SER A 522 -27.29 22.51 -3.79
CA SER A 522 -28.75 22.67 -3.90
C SER A 522 -29.31 22.41 -5.31
N LYS A 523 -28.41 22.32 -6.32
CA LYS A 523 -28.75 22.06 -7.73
C LYS A 523 -28.04 20.88 -8.33
N THR A 524 -27.03 20.33 -7.64
CA THR A 524 -26.22 19.24 -8.14
C THR A 524 -26.87 17.88 -7.82
N LYS A 525 -27.15 17.10 -8.86
CA LYS A 525 -27.75 15.75 -8.75
C LYS A 525 -26.71 14.64 -8.64
N ALA A 526 -25.53 14.82 -9.28
CA ALA A 526 -24.45 13.86 -9.28
C ALA A 526 -23.10 14.55 -9.35
N TYR A 527 -22.07 13.93 -8.79
CA TYR A 527 -20.69 14.41 -8.77
C TYR A 527 -19.70 13.26 -8.84
N ALA A 528 -18.49 13.52 -9.32
CA ALA A 528 -17.43 12.53 -9.45
C ALA A 528 -16.23 12.88 -8.57
N ILE A 529 -15.64 11.86 -7.95
CA ILE A 529 -14.32 11.88 -7.27
C ILE A 529 -13.61 10.57 -7.56
N GLY A 530 -12.31 10.49 -7.26
CA GLY A 530 -11.54 9.30 -7.57
C GLY A 530 -11.38 9.07 -9.07
N PHE A 531 -11.10 7.83 -9.47
CA PHE A 531 -10.69 7.54 -10.84
C PHE A 531 -11.78 6.84 -11.68
N GLY A 532 -13.01 7.32 -11.58
CA GLY A 532 -14.14 6.78 -12.34
C GLY A 532 -15.40 6.59 -11.49
N ALA A 533 -15.38 7.06 -10.26
CA ALA A 533 -16.51 6.96 -9.34
C ALA A 533 -17.47 8.12 -9.49
N ILE A 534 -18.77 7.83 -9.64
CA ILE A 534 -19.86 8.82 -9.64
C ILE A 534 -20.79 8.54 -8.46
N TYR A 535 -21.10 9.59 -7.73
CA TYR A 535 -22.02 9.57 -6.59
C TYR A 535 -23.25 10.41 -6.90
N ILE A 536 -24.42 9.87 -6.58
CA ILE A 536 -25.69 10.61 -6.59
C ILE A 536 -25.75 11.47 -5.33
N ASN A 537 -26.09 12.74 -5.45
CA ASN A 537 -26.34 13.62 -4.32
C ASN A 537 -27.70 13.30 -3.70
N GLN A 538 -27.75 12.15 -2.99
CA GLN A 538 -28.97 11.51 -2.52
C GLN A 538 -29.44 12.07 -1.19
N GLU A 539 -30.74 12.39 -1.11
CA GLU A 539 -31.40 12.81 0.12
C GLU A 539 -31.26 11.75 1.23
N GLY A 540 -30.91 12.19 2.44
CA GLY A 540 -30.69 11.33 3.60
C GLY A 540 -29.33 10.62 3.66
N ARG A 541 -28.54 10.63 2.57
CA ARG A 541 -27.17 10.09 2.56
C ARG A 541 -26.14 11.22 2.51
N GLU A 542 -26.23 12.11 1.53
CA GLU A 542 -25.41 13.31 1.45
C GLU A 542 -26.04 14.44 2.28
N ARG A 543 -25.19 15.29 2.89
CA ARG A 543 -25.63 16.41 3.75
C ARG A 543 -26.68 17.30 3.08
N ASP A 544 -26.41 17.67 1.85
CA ASP A 544 -27.26 18.58 1.05
C ASP A 544 -27.86 17.82 -0.16
N GLY A 545 -28.22 16.55 0.06
CA GLY A 545 -28.78 15.67 -0.97
C GLY A 545 -30.14 16.16 -1.47
N ILE A 546 -30.35 16.11 -2.79
CA ILE A 546 -31.58 16.58 -3.46
C ILE A 546 -32.30 15.51 -4.27
N VAL A 547 -31.64 14.35 -4.50
CA VAL A 547 -32.22 13.24 -5.28
C VAL A 547 -32.86 12.26 -4.30
N LYS A 548 -34.16 12.01 -4.43
CA LYS A 548 -34.87 11.08 -3.55
C LYS A 548 -34.39 9.64 -3.72
N PRO A 549 -34.22 8.90 -2.62
CA PRO A 549 -33.86 7.48 -2.70
C PRO A 549 -34.93 6.66 -3.41
N GLY A 550 -34.54 5.51 -3.96
CA GLY A 550 -35.43 4.61 -4.69
C GLY A 550 -35.63 5.00 -6.15
N LYS A 551 -36.87 5.16 -6.63
CA LYS A 551 -37.20 5.31 -8.05
C LYS A 551 -36.47 6.46 -8.75
N GLU A 552 -36.34 7.61 -8.11
CA GLU A 552 -35.67 8.78 -8.71
C GLU A 552 -34.17 8.53 -8.88
N THR A 553 -33.52 7.95 -7.85
CA THR A 553 -32.11 7.55 -7.91
C THR A 553 -31.87 6.52 -9.02
N GLU A 554 -32.74 5.51 -9.17
CA GLU A 554 -32.58 4.47 -10.20
C GLU A 554 -32.79 5.04 -11.62
N LEU A 555 -33.77 5.92 -11.82
CA LEU A 555 -33.97 6.61 -13.09
C LEU A 555 -32.75 7.47 -13.45
N LEU A 556 -32.19 8.20 -12.49
CA LEU A 556 -31.00 9.00 -12.71
C LEU A 556 -29.77 8.17 -13.04
N LYS A 557 -29.54 7.07 -12.31
CA LYS A 557 -28.47 6.09 -12.63
C LYS A 557 -28.62 5.53 -14.04
N GLY A 558 -29.83 5.18 -14.44
CA GLY A 558 -30.14 4.71 -15.79
C GLY A 558 -29.82 5.75 -16.87
N ALA A 559 -30.28 6.98 -16.69
CA ALA A 559 -30.05 8.08 -17.63
C ALA A 559 -28.54 8.45 -17.75
N LEU A 560 -27.82 8.51 -16.60
CA LEU A 560 -26.38 8.71 -16.59
C LEU A 560 -25.64 7.59 -17.31
N SER A 561 -26.00 6.33 -17.02
CA SER A 561 -25.37 5.17 -17.63
C SER A 561 -25.52 5.15 -19.15
N GLN A 562 -26.71 5.49 -19.67
CA GLN A 562 -26.94 5.57 -21.11
C GLN A 562 -26.10 6.67 -21.75
N LYS A 563 -26.19 7.91 -21.26
CA LYS A 563 -25.46 9.04 -21.83
C LYS A 563 -23.94 8.90 -21.73
N LEU A 564 -23.41 8.31 -20.65
CA LEU A 564 -21.99 8.09 -20.51
C LEU A 564 -21.45 7.07 -21.52
N LYS A 565 -22.22 6.02 -21.86
CA LYS A 565 -21.86 5.06 -22.91
C LYS A 565 -21.77 5.70 -24.29
N GLU A 566 -22.53 6.75 -24.53
CA GLU A 566 -22.55 7.52 -25.77
C GLU A 566 -21.43 8.59 -25.82
N TRP A 567 -20.63 8.74 -24.74
CA TRP A 567 -19.58 9.75 -24.70
C TRP A 567 -18.49 9.46 -25.70
N HIS A 568 -18.37 10.35 -26.70
CA HIS A 568 -17.44 10.23 -27.80
C HIS A 568 -16.39 11.34 -27.75
N ASP A 569 -15.13 10.99 -28.04
CA ASP A 569 -14.04 11.94 -28.24
C ASP A 569 -13.97 12.30 -29.72
N GLU A 570 -14.56 13.42 -30.10
CA GLU A 570 -14.63 13.93 -31.49
C GLU A 570 -13.24 14.10 -32.10
N LYS A 571 -12.24 14.50 -31.30
CA LYS A 571 -10.87 14.74 -31.78
C LYS A 571 -10.19 13.45 -32.30
N HIS A 572 -10.47 12.33 -31.66
CA HIS A 572 -9.85 11.04 -32.00
C HIS A 572 -10.83 10.04 -32.60
N ASN A 573 -12.10 10.42 -32.76
CA ASN A 573 -13.17 9.57 -33.25
C ASN A 573 -13.23 8.21 -32.52
N LYS A 574 -13.18 8.24 -31.16
CA LYS A 574 -13.18 7.05 -30.30
C LYS A 574 -14.19 7.21 -29.14
N THR A 575 -14.83 6.11 -28.77
CA THR A 575 -15.68 6.05 -27.58
C THR A 575 -14.84 6.07 -26.33
N VAL A 576 -15.22 6.93 -25.37
CA VAL A 576 -14.50 7.15 -24.11
C VAL A 576 -14.73 6.03 -23.09
N VAL A 577 -15.98 5.55 -23.03
CA VAL A 577 -16.45 4.60 -22.01
C VAL A 577 -16.67 3.22 -22.63
N ASN A 578 -16.08 2.19 -22.06
CA ASN A 578 -16.31 0.80 -22.43
C ASN A 578 -17.57 0.25 -21.73
N LYS A 579 -17.66 0.45 -20.42
CA LYS A 579 -18.79 -0.07 -19.63
C LYS A 579 -19.10 0.86 -18.44
N ILE A 580 -20.35 0.88 -18.05
CA ILE A 580 -20.79 1.50 -16.79
C ILE A 580 -21.29 0.38 -15.88
N TYR A 581 -20.77 0.37 -14.66
CA TYR A 581 -21.17 -0.56 -13.61
C TYR A 581 -22.02 0.16 -12.58
N LYS A 582 -23.16 -0.41 -12.24
CA LYS A 582 -23.96 0.07 -11.10
C LYS A 582 -23.39 -0.52 -9.81
N ARG A 583 -23.54 0.18 -8.71
CA ARG A 583 -23.14 -0.27 -7.38
C ARG A 583 -23.55 -1.72 -7.12
N GLU A 584 -24.80 -2.02 -7.34
CA GLU A 584 -25.43 -3.29 -7.01
C GLU A 584 -24.88 -4.47 -7.82
N GLU A 585 -24.21 -4.20 -8.95
CA GLU A 585 -23.60 -5.22 -9.82
C GLU A 585 -22.21 -5.65 -9.31
N ILE A 586 -21.52 -4.75 -8.55
CA ILE A 586 -20.10 -4.93 -8.24
C ILE A 586 -19.76 -4.81 -6.75
N PHE A 587 -20.65 -4.24 -5.92
CA PHE A 587 -20.40 -4.05 -4.50
C PHE A 587 -21.54 -4.58 -3.65
N TRP A 588 -21.24 -5.47 -2.71
CA TRP A 588 -22.17 -5.98 -1.71
C TRP A 588 -21.48 -6.15 -0.37
N GLY A 589 -22.23 -6.04 0.71
CA GLY A 589 -21.74 -6.13 2.08
C GLY A 589 -21.99 -4.86 2.88
N ASN A 590 -21.49 -4.84 4.10
CA ASN A 590 -21.81 -3.82 5.12
C ASN A 590 -21.38 -2.39 4.74
N TYR A 591 -20.39 -2.25 3.85
CA TYR A 591 -19.86 -0.94 3.43
C TYR A 591 -20.30 -0.55 2.02
N ALA A 592 -21.14 -1.36 1.36
CA ALA A 592 -21.61 -1.08 0.00
C ALA A 592 -22.35 0.28 -0.10
N HIS A 593 -23.01 0.72 0.97
CA HIS A 593 -23.70 2.02 0.99
C HIS A 593 -22.77 3.23 0.84
N ASN A 594 -21.46 3.08 1.15
CA ASN A 594 -20.44 4.14 1.02
C ASN A 594 -19.78 4.16 -0.36
N THR A 595 -19.92 3.07 -1.14
CA THR A 595 -19.31 2.96 -2.46
C THR A 595 -19.99 3.86 -3.49
N PRO A 596 -19.35 4.12 -4.65
CA PRO A 596 -19.96 4.88 -5.73
C PRO A 596 -21.29 4.30 -6.20
N ASP A 597 -22.21 5.15 -6.67
CA ASP A 597 -23.46 4.71 -7.28
C ASP A 597 -23.24 4.13 -8.68
N LEU A 598 -22.27 4.71 -9.42
CA LEU A 598 -21.81 4.23 -10.72
C LEU A 598 -20.27 4.22 -10.76
N CYS A 599 -19.69 3.21 -11.41
CA CYS A 599 -18.28 3.16 -11.75
C CYS A 599 -18.11 3.16 -13.27
N ILE A 600 -17.24 4.03 -13.78
CA ILE A 600 -16.93 4.13 -15.20
C ILE A 600 -15.77 3.22 -15.53
N GLY A 601 -16.00 2.21 -16.36
CA GLY A 601 -14.96 1.46 -17.06
C GLY A 601 -14.58 2.20 -18.34
N PHE A 602 -13.44 2.88 -18.34
CA PHE A 602 -12.94 3.60 -19.51
C PHE A 602 -12.36 2.66 -20.56
N ASN A 603 -12.45 3.05 -21.83
CA ASN A 603 -11.69 2.40 -22.90
C ASN A 603 -10.18 2.66 -22.72
N ILE A 604 -9.35 1.78 -23.30
CA ILE A 604 -7.90 1.94 -23.32
C ILE A 604 -7.53 3.32 -23.90
N GLY A 605 -6.61 3.99 -23.25
CA GLY A 605 -6.16 5.33 -23.60
C GLY A 605 -6.89 6.45 -22.87
N TYR A 606 -8.08 6.21 -22.32
CA TYR A 606 -8.88 7.18 -21.57
C TYR A 606 -8.90 6.89 -20.08
N ARG A 607 -8.76 7.90 -19.26
CA ARG A 607 -8.79 7.78 -17.79
C ARG A 607 -9.31 9.07 -17.18
N ALA A 608 -10.00 8.98 -16.03
CA ALA A 608 -10.34 10.16 -15.25
C ALA A 608 -9.10 11.00 -14.93
N SER A 609 -9.19 12.30 -15.11
CA SER A 609 -8.09 13.23 -14.83
C SER A 609 -7.78 13.31 -13.33
N TRP A 610 -6.60 13.82 -13.00
CA TRP A 610 -6.25 14.14 -11.61
C TRP A 610 -7.17 15.21 -11.02
N GLN A 611 -7.62 16.16 -11.84
CA GLN A 611 -8.57 17.19 -11.45
C GLN A 611 -9.92 16.56 -11.07
N THR A 612 -10.46 15.65 -11.89
CA THR A 612 -11.68 14.90 -11.54
C THR A 612 -11.51 14.11 -10.26
N ALA A 613 -10.37 13.45 -10.08
CA ALA A 613 -10.12 12.64 -8.88
C ALA A 613 -10.22 13.48 -7.60
N LEU A 614 -9.83 14.75 -7.66
CA LEU A 614 -9.95 15.72 -6.57
C LEU A 614 -11.25 16.52 -6.60
N GLY A 615 -12.20 16.17 -7.46
CA GLY A 615 -13.53 16.79 -7.49
C GLY A 615 -13.61 18.12 -8.25
N ALA A 616 -12.58 18.50 -9.01
CA ALA A 616 -12.62 19.69 -9.86
C ALA A 616 -13.49 19.49 -11.11
N ALA A 617 -13.98 20.59 -11.68
CA ALA A 617 -14.70 20.65 -12.94
C ALA A 617 -14.02 21.65 -13.89
N PRO A 618 -12.91 21.31 -14.56
CA PRO A 618 -12.24 22.19 -15.50
C PRO A 618 -13.13 22.50 -16.73
N LYS A 619 -12.69 23.45 -17.56
CA LYS A 619 -13.44 23.91 -18.74
C LYS A 619 -13.60 22.79 -19.77
N GLU A 620 -12.52 22.10 -20.06
CA GLU A 620 -12.48 21.05 -21.09
C GLU A 620 -13.14 19.76 -20.58
N LEU A 621 -13.67 18.95 -21.50
CA LEU A 621 -14.23 17.63 -21.19
C LEU A 621 -13.16 16.53 -21.23
N ILE A 622 -12.24 16.66 -22.19
CA ILE A 622 -11.17 15.70 -22.46
C ILE A 622 -9.96 16.50 -22.92
N GLU A 623 -8.79 16.17 -22.42
CA GLU A 623 -7.53 16.77 -22.82
C GLU A 623 -6.44 15.75 -23.08
N ASP A 624 -5.41 16.09 -23.84
CA ASP A 624 -4.23 15.27 -24.04
C ASP A 624 -3.49 15.09 -22.72
N ASN A 625 -3.07 13.87 -22.41
CA ASN A 625 -2.22 13.61 -21.25
C ASN A 625 -0.79 14.11 -21.51
N LEU A 626 -0.48 15.31 -21.05
CA LEU A 626 0.86 15.92 -21.12
C LEU A 626 1.68 15.71 -19.83
N LYS A 627 1.29 14.74 -18.99
CA LYS A 627 2.06 14.33 -17.83
C LYS A 627 2.95 13.13 -18.20
N LYS A 628 4.12 13.05 -17.57
CA LYS A 628 5.03 11.91 -17.75
C LYS A 628 4.47 10.59 -17.20
N TRP A 629 3.42 10.65 -16.39
CA TRP A 629 2.58 9.52 -16.00
C TRP A 629 1.74 9.06 -17.19
N SER A 630 2.32 8.24 -18.04
CA SER A 630 1.86 7.94 -19.40
C SER A 630 1.21 6.58 -19.59
N GLY A 631 1.42 5.66 -18.66
CA GLY A 631 0.72 4.39 -18.58
C GLY A 631 -0.29 4.39 -17.43
N SER A 632 -1.27 3.51 -17.46
CA SER A 632 -2.27 3.33 -16.40
C SER A 632 -2.90 1.95 -16.44
N HIS A 633 -3.60 1.63 -15.38
CA HIS A 633 -4.43 0.45 -15.20
C HIS A 633 -5.89 0.80 -14.83
N LEU A 634 -6.21 2.11 -14.74
CA LEU A 634 -7.51 2.63 -14.32
C LEU A 634 -8.48 2.72 -15.51
N PHE A 635 -8.59 1.64 -16.27
CA PHE A 635 -9.53 1.43 -17.37
C PHE A 635 -10.64 0.49 -16.92
N ASP A 636 -11.45 0.02 -17.87
CA ASP A 636 -12.42 -1.03 -17.56
C ASP A 636 -11.70 -2.28 -17.01
N PRO A 637 -12.09 -2.79 -15.82
CA PRO A 637 -11.43 -3.95 -15.21
C PRO A 637 -11.42 -5.21 -16.11
N SER A 638 -12.40 -5.36 -17.00
CA SER A 638 -12.44 -6.48 -17.95
C SER A 638 -11.29 -6.46 -18.95
N LEU A 639 -10.65 -5.29 -19.14
CA LEU A 639 -9.49 -5.09 -20.02
C LEU A 639 -8.15 -5.12 -19.25
N MET A 640 -8.20 -5.24 -17.92
CA MET A 640 -7.04 -5.08 -17.03
C MET A 640 -6.74 -6.34 -16.21
N ALA A 641 -6.87 -7.51 -16.82
CA ALA A 641 -6.49 -8.74 -16.14
C ALA A 641 -5.02 -8.70 -15.69
N GLY A 642 -4.76 -9.12 -14.46
CA GLY A 642 -3.43 -9.42 -13.97
C GLY A 642 -2.97 -10.82 -14.39
N ILE A 643 -1.93 -11.32 -13.73
CA ILE A 643 -1.38 -12.66 -13.97
C ILE A 643 -1.40 -13.48 -12.69
N ILE A 644 -1.49 -14.81 -12.84
CA ILE A 644 -1.20 -15.74 -11.76
C ILE A 644 -0.41 -16.94 -12.29
N PHE A 645 0.67 -17.28 -11.58
CA PHE A 645 1.45 -18.50 -11.77
C PHE A 645 1.52 -19.27 -10.45
N SER A 646 1.57 -20.59 -10.55
CA SER A 646 1.84 -21.44 -9.40
C SER A 646 2.62 -22.69 -9.84
N ASN A 647 3.41 -23.25 -8.93
CA ASN A 647 4.00 -24.58 -9.09
C ASN A 647 2.99 -25.72 -8.82
N LYS A 648 1.73 -25.36 -8.51
CA LYS A 648 0.59 -26.28 -8.41
C LYS A 648 -0.35 -26.08 -9.61
N LYS A 649 -1.17 -27.08 -9.88
CA LYS A 649 -2.14 -27.00 -10.97
C LYS A 649 -3.33 -26.15 -10.53
N ILE A 650 -3.52 -25.00 -11.20
CA ILE A 650 -4.71 -24.16 -11.04
C ILE A 650 -5.86 -24.83 -11.82
N THR A 651 -6.89 -25.27 -11.10
CA THR A 651 -8.05 -25.96 -11.67
C THR A 651 -9.13 -24.99 -12.14
N LYS A 652 -9.20 -23.81 -11.53
CA LYS A 652 -10.17 -22.78 -11.87
C LYS A 652 -9.82 -22.12 -13.22
N GLU A 653 -10.79 -22.09 -14.16
CA GLU A 653 -10.58 -21.54 -15.51
C GLU A 653 -10.42 -20.01 -15.49
N SER A 654 -11.23 -19.32 -14.71
CA SER A 654 -11.25 -17.87 -14.59
C SER A 654 -10.95 -17.46 -13.14
N PRO A 655 -9.68 -17.52 -12.71
CA PRO A 655 -9.31 -17.13 -11.35
C PRO A 655 -9.47 -15.63 -11.14
N SER A 656 -9.82 -15.26 -9.92
CA SER A 656 -9.95 -13.88 -9.45
C SER A 656 -8.98 -13.62 -8.29
N ILE A 657 -8.62 -12.39 -8.10
CA ILE A 657 -7.77 -11.97 -6.98
C ILE A 657 -8.40 -12.31 -5.61
N TYR A 658 -9.72 -12.42 -5.55
CA TYR A 658 -10.45 -12.84 -4.35
C TYR A 658 -10.22 -14.30 -3.98
N ASP A 659 -9.76 -15.14 -4.91
CA ASP A 659 -9.53 -16.57 -4.71
C ASP A 659 -8.28 -16.85 -3.86
N ILE A 660 -7.39 -15.88 -3.72
CA ILE A 660 -6.08 -16.11 -3.11
C ILE A 660 -6.20 -16.39 -1.60
N THR A 661 -7.00 -15.62 -0.87
CA THR A 661 -7.21 -15.86 0.56
C THR A 661 -7.83 -17.23 0.84
N PRO A 662 -8.97 -17.65 0.23
CA PRO A 662 -9.49 -19.00 0.43
C PRO A 662 -8.50 -20.10 -0.01
N THR A 663 -7.70 -19.87 -1.06
CA THR A 663 -6.61 -20.79 -1.45
C THR A 663 -5.55 -20.95 -0.36
N ILE A 664 -5.10 -19.86 0.24
CA ILE A 664 -4.15 -19.91 1.36
C ILE A 664 -4.75 -20.69 2.52
N LEU A 665 -6.02 -20.46 2.85
CA LEU A 665 -6.72 -21.12 3.95
C LEU A 665 -6.85 -22.62 3.69
N GLU A 666 -7.17 -23.04 2.46
CA GLU A 666 -7.18 -24.45 2.07
C GLU A 666 -5.81 -25.11 2.21
N ILE A 667 -4.73 -24.46 1.70
CA ILE A 667 -3.36 -25.00 1.79
C ILE A 667 -2.93 -25.23 3.23
N ILE A 668 -3.34 -24.37 4.16
CA ILE A 668 -2.99 -24.51 5.59
C ILE A 668 -3.87 -25.53 6.30
N GLY A 669 -4.87 -26.10 5.62
CA GLY A 669 -5.82 -27.07 6.21
C GLY A 669 -6.87 -26.43 7.11
N TYR A 670 -7.22 -25.15 6.84
CA TYR A 670 -8.34 -24.49 7.50
C TYR A 670 -9.64 -25.22 7.15
N ASP A 671 -10.56 -25.28 8.08
CA ASP A 671 -11.82 -26.00 7.96
C ASP A 671 -12.61 -25.56 6.71
N GLU A 672 -12.94 -26.50 5.82
CA GLU A 672 -13.65 -26.23 4.57
C GLU A 672 -15.03 -25.59 4.82
N GLU A 673 -15.76 -26.01 5.85
CA GLU A 673 -17.03 -25.40 6.22
C GLU A 673 -16.85 -23.94 6.62
N LYS A 674 -15.80 -23.66 7.41
CA LYS A 674 -15.45 -22.29 7.77
C LYS A 674 -14.95 -21.46 6.59
N ILE A 675 -14.34 -22.06 5.57
CA ILE A 675 -14.01 -21.34 4.31
C ILE A 675 -15.31 -20.99 3.59
N LYS A 676 -16.27 -21.91 3.48
CA LYS A 676 -17.57 -21.66 2.85
C LYS A 676 -18.39 -20.62 3.62
N ASP A 677 -18.40 -20.70 4.95
CA ASP A 677 -19.13 -19.76 5.82
C ASP A 677 -18.39 -18.43 6.03
N GLY A 678 -17.11 -18.36 5.66
CA GLY A 678 -16.23 -17.20 5.85
C GLY A 678 -16.60 -15.95 5.03
N ASN A 679 -17.70 -16.01 4.28
CA ASN A 679 -18.22 -14.90 3.48
C ASN A 679 -17.20 -14.36 2.46
N PHE A 680 -16.31 -15.23 1.94
CA PHE A 680 -15.41 -14.91 0.85
C PHE A 680 -16.17 -14.77 -0.47
N ASP A 681 -15.65 -13.92 -1.36
CA ASP A 681 -16.18 -13.76 -2.72
C ASP A 681 -15.39 -14.61 -3.73
N GLY A 682 -14.29 -15.17 -3.31
CA GLY A 682 -13.48 -16.14 -4.04
C GLY A 682 -13.64 -17.57 -3.53
N THR A 683 -13.09 -18.51 -4.28
CA THR A 683 -13.00 -19.94 -3.95
C THR A 683 -11.57 -20.44 -4.16
N PRO A 684 -11.14 -21.53 -3.51
CA PRO A 684 -9.81 -22.09 -3.72
C PRO A 684 -9.46 -22.37 -5.18
N LEU A 685 -8.18 -22.24 -5.53
CA LEU A 685 -7.65 -22.36 -6.91
C LEU A 685 -7.20 -23.78 -7.28
N PHE A 686 -6.86 -24.61 -6.28
CA PHE A 686 -6.21 -25.91 -6.51
C PHE A 686 -7.13 -27.09 -6.41
#